data_b183edda79818208f6a449094c3e96a9
#
_entry.id   b183edda79818208f6a449094c3e96a9
#
_cell.length_a   1.000
_cell.length_b   1.000
_cell.length_c   1.000
_cell.angle_alpha   90.00
_cell.angle_beta   90.00
_cell.angle_gamma   90.00
#
_symmetry.space_group_name_H-M   'P 1'
#
loop_
_entity.id
_entity.type
_entity.pdbx_description
1 polymer ?
#
loop_
_entity_poly.entity_id
_entity_poly.type
_entity_poly.pdbx_seq_one_letter_code
_entity_poly.pdbx_strand_id
1 'polypeptide(L)'
;MNETSPGVIDAETPVNPYSLLEAVNRSSDSANAAWLIYMALMSYVLLTVAGVSHKELLLNSDIVLPILQVKIELTRFFIFAPILLVLLHLGLMGQLVQLARKTLEFAASIRMLETSDQRTHPLRLELDNFFFAQAIAGPERSRIVGMFLHGMSWFTVVAMPVVLLLYVQLVFLPYHDVGITWVHRLTLIADIALLVFIGVFLWRLETSFLRAFLRTSLHHPVSLLLTAGALVAVALFSIFVATIPGEAAEQSVAPSGARQAGNGRQVLGYAVQGFAEGSLLAFFHRNLNVTDTDLVIDKDVTPGQPSLNLRGRDLRFARFDRTDLHQADLTGANLDGASLVGAGLRGVWMSCADLNALLLSDSRRAGQCASARGANLSKARLAEAKMAGVDLRMAKLDGAQLEGAQLGHAILSGASFASARLDGADLSGAWLHGANFIVASLQGADLSGAKLEGAYFTSAAMQGASLALAGLEGASLRDAELEGVNLAMARLAGADLSGAKMQGSDMRGASVWRALPPTGGDIPAFADMAQIVIQPPAEDEWGALTATLLRLEDGQLAARLGEAMARLSDGAQNGAWASSPDQQLWQALAKGAEGLATDDYKGRLTEYLARLVCRARFTDGAVAAGVARRAMAPGFKGDMPALYVRLKSAECAASASMSPRLMRELAAAADAARGQ
;
A
#
# COMPACT_ATOMS: atom_id res chain seq x y z
N MET A 1 -36.64 2.37 91.66
CA MET A 1 -36.48 0.96 91.43
C MET A 1 -36.75 0.74 89.95
N ASN A 2 -35.76 0.73 89.20
CA ASN A 2 -35.77 0.26 87.79
C ASN A 2 -34.46 -0.39 87.52
N GLU A 3 -34.49 -1.67 87.50
CA GLU A 3 -33.38 -2.48 87.05
C GLU A 3 -33.29 -2.43 85.52
N THR A 4 -32.23 -1.87 85.07
CA THR A 4 -31.83 -1.95 83.68
C THR A 4 -31.12 -3.30 83.44
N SER A 5 -31.76 -4.17 82.69
CA SER A 5 -31.15 -5.41 82.21
C SER A 5 -29.95 -5.11 81.29
N PRO A 6 -28.83 -5.81 81.47
CA PRO A 6 -27.71 -5.65 80.55
C PRO A 6 -28.08 -6.25 79.20
N GLY A 7 -27.88 -5.48 78.14
CA GLY A 7 -28.10 -5.93 76.77
C GLY A 7 -27.26 -7.19 76.48
N VAL A 8 -27.95 -8.23 76.06
CA VAL A 8 -27.38 -9.41 75.47
C VAL A 8 -26.58 -8.97 74.26
N ILE A 9 -25.26 -9.04 74.36
CA ILE A 9 -24.37 -9.01 73.21
C ILE A 9 -24.72 -10.24 72.40
N ASP A 10 -25.32 -10.11 71.24
CA ASP A 10 -25.50 -11.18 70.27
C ASP A 10 -24.14 -11.84 70.05
N ALA A 11 -23.91 -12.95 70.69
CA ALA A 11 -22.78 -13.87 70.37
C ALA A 11 -23.01 -14.32 68.93
N GLU A 12 -22.15 -13.87 68.01
CA GLU A 12 -22.12 -14.36 66.66
C GLU A 12 -22.23 -15.90 66.69
N THR A 13 -23.35 -16.41 66.19
CA THR A 13 -23.53 -17.88 66.08
C THR A 13 -22.37 -18.43 65.27
N PRO A 14 -21.62 -19.40 65.83
CA PRO A 14 -20.43 -19.90 65.17
C PRO A 14 -20.86 -20.44 63.80
N VAL A 15 -20.33 -19.89 62.73
CA VAL A 15 -20.65 -20.28 61.35
C VAL A 15 -20.35 -21.78 61.22
N ASN A 16 -21.39 -22.60 60.92
CA ASN A 16 -21.28 -24.02 60.82
C ASN A 16 -20.39 -24.39 59.58
N PRO A 17 -19.23 -25.10 59.79
CA PRO A 17 -18.33 -25.48 58.71
C PRO A 17 -19.02 -26.29 57.58
N TYR A 18 -20.04 -27.08 57.91
CA TYR A 18 -20.82 -27.85 56.93
C TYR A 18 -21.63 -26.94 56.03
N SER A 19 -22.25 -25.87 56.55
CA SER A 19 -23.01 -24.92 55.73
C SER A 19 -22.07 -24.10 54.84
N LEU A 20 -20.85 -23.80 55.29
CA LEU A 20 -19.82 -23.17 54.47
C LEU A 20 -19.34 -24.10 53.35
N LEU A 21 -19.12 -25.40 53.63
CA LEU A 21 -18.76 -26.39 52.63
C LEU A 21 -19.82 -26.48 51.54
N GLU A 22 -21.11 -26.57 51.93
CA GLU A 22 -22.20 -26.62 50.96
C GLU A 22 -22.27 -25.34 50.09
N ALA A 23 -22.07 -24.16 50.70
CA ALA A 23 -22.05 -22.90 50.01
C ALA A 23 -20.86 -22.77 49.06
N VAL A 24 -19.69 -23.33 49.40
CA VAL A 24 -18.50 -23.40 48.54
C VAL A 24 -18.76 -24.33 47.37
N ASN A 25 -19.27 -25.56 47.61
CA ASN A 25 -19.52 -26.53 46.56
C ASN A 25 -20.53 -26.02 45.54
N ARG A 26 -21.67 -25.38 45.94
CA ARG A 26 -22.61 -24.75 45.06
C ARG A 26 -22.00 -23.62 44.22
N SER A 27 -21.12 -22.80 44.83
CA SER A 27 -20.39 -21.74 44.11
C SER A 27 -19.35 -22.29 43.15
N SER A 28 -18.72 -23.44 43.54
CA SER A 28 -17.79 -24.18 42.70
C SER A 28 -18.44 -24.71 41.45
N ASP A 29 -19.62 -25.32 41.55
CA ASP A 29 -20.39 -25.78 40.38
C ASP A 29 -20.70 -24.65 39.40
N SER A 30 -21.17 -23.50 39.93
CA SER A 30 -21.46 -22.34 39.11
C SER A 30 -20.20 -21.76 38.42
N ALA A 31 -19.10 -21.67 39.15
CA ALA A 31 -17.83 -21.18 38.64
C ALA A 31 -17.23 -22.13 37.62
N ASN A 32 -17.32 -23.45 37.86
CA ASN A 32 -16.86 -24.48 36.92
C ASN A 32 -17.66 -24.45 35.61
N ALA A 33 -18.98 -24.33 35.69
CA ALA A 33 -19.81 -24.17 34.51
C ALA A 33 -19.43 -22.90 33.69
N ALA A 34 -19.26 -21.76 34.37
CA ALA A 34 -18.83 -20.51 33.72
C ALA A 34 -17.43 -20.64 33.09
N TRP A 35 -16.49 -21.30 33.76
CA TRP A 35 -15.16 -21.59 33.27
C TRP A 35 -15.18 -22.47 32.01
N LEU A 36 -15.97 -23.56 32.01
CA LEU A 36 -16.11 -24.45 30.87
C LEU A 36 -16.69 -23.70 29.64
N ILE A 37 -17.71 -22.87 29.84
CA ILE A 37 -18.29 -22.04 28.77
C ILE A 37 -17.24 -21.08 28.22
N TYR A 38 -16.48 -20.43 29.10
CA TYR A 38 -15.44 -19.49 28.69
C TYR A 38 -14.30 -20.18 27.95
N MET A 39 -13.84 -21.36 28.42
CA MET A 39 -12.83 -22.18 27.75
C MET A 39 -13.30 -22.65 26.36
N ALA A 40 -14.56 -23.07 26.26
CA ALA A 40 -15.15 -23.45 24.97
C ALA A 40 -15.18 -22.27 24.00
N LEU A 41 -15.57 -21.09 24.47
CA LEU A 41 -15.55 -19.87 23.64
C LEU A 41 -14.14 -19.48 23.22
N MET A 42 -13.15 -19.49 24.15
CA MET A 42 -11.76 -19.19 23.80
C MET A 42 -11.22 -20.17 22.75
N SER A 43 -11.48 -21.46 22.93
CA SER A 43 -11.08 -22.47 21.93
C SER A 43 -11.76 -22.25 20.59
N TYR A 44 -13.03 -21.88 20.60
CA TYR A 44 -13.81 -21.57 19.42
C TYR A 44 -13.24 -20.36 18.67
N VAL A 45 -12.97 -19.24 19.38
CA VAL A 45 -12.38 -18.03 18.78
C VAL A 45 -10.98 -18.33 18.26
N LEU A 46 -10.16 -19.10 19.03
CA LEU A 46 -8.82 -19.49 18.59
C LEU A 46 -8.84 -20.26 17.27
N LEU A 47 -9.71 -21.28 17.15
CA LEU A 47 -9.83 -22.08 15.93
C LEU A 47 -10.34 -21.23 14.75
N THR A 48 -11.31 -20.35 14.99
CA THR A 48 -11.84 -19.46 13.95
C THR A 48 -10.78 -18.49 13.46
N VAL A 49 -10.06 -17.85 14.36
CA VAL A 49 -9.00 -16.88 14.02
C VAL A 49 -7.80 -17.57 13.35
N ALA A 50 -7.41 -18.78 13.82
CA ALA A 50 -6.32 -19.54 13.22
C ALA A 50 -6.61 -20.00 11.78
N GLY A 51 -7.88 -20.14 11.44
CA GLY A 51 -8.33 -20.48 10.08
C GLY A 51 -8.31 -19.31 9.10
N VAL A 52 -8.12 -18.06 9.56
CA VAL A 52 -8.15 -16.87 8.69
C VAL A 52 -6.86 -16.73 7.91
N SER A 53 -6.96 -16.77 6.60
CA SER A 53 -5.86 -16.56 5.68
C SER A 53 -5.74 -15.09 5.23
N HIS A 54 -4.55 -14.69 4.74
CA HIS A 54 -4.35 -13.36 4.14
C HIS A 54 -5.26 -13.11 2.92
N LYS A 55 -5.64 -14.18 2.20
CA LYS A 55 -6.60 -14.09 1.10
C LYS A 55 -7.98 -13.67 1.60
N GLU A 56 -8.47 -14.29 2.67
CA GLU A 56 -9.76 -13.94 3.26
C GLU A 56 -9.78 -12.53 3.85
N LEU A 57 -8.66 -12.11 4.48
CA LEU A 57 -8.46 -10.73 4.94
C LEU A 57 -8.54 -9.74 3.76
N LEU A 58 -7.89 -10.05 2.65
CA LEU A 58 -7.91 -9.18 1.46
C LEU A 58 -9.33 -9.05 0.90
N LEU A 59 -10.02 -10.17 0.73
CA LEU A 59 -11.35 -10.24 0.13
C LEU A 59 -12.47 -9.79 1.08
N ASN A 60 -12.18 -9.60 2.37
CA ASN A 60 -13.18 -9.39 3.43
C ASN A 60 -14.31 -10.43 3.35
N SER A 61 -13.92 -11.69 3.09
CA SER A 61 -14.86 -12.77 2.87
C SER A 61 -15.61 -13.13 4.15
N ASP A 62 -16.85 -13.63 4.00
CA ASP A 62 -17.63 -14.13 5.13
C ASP A 62 -16.91 -15.31 5.81
N ILE A 63 -16.75 -15.23 7.13
CA ILE A 63 -16.29 -16.35 7.94
C ILE A 63 -17.49 -17.26 8.23
N VAL A 64 -17.33 -18.54 7.93
CA VAL A 64 -18.28 -19.57 8.37
C VAL A 64 -17.90 -20.02 9.77
N LEU A 65 -18.74 -19.69 10.75
CA LEU A 65 -18.50 -20.07 12.14
C LEU A 65 -18.59 -21.59 12.30
N PRO A 66 -17.53 -22.30 12.74
CA PRO A 66 -17.41 -23.77 12.64
C PRO A 66 -18.55 -24.56 13.28
N ILE A 67 -19.09 -24.11 14.42
CA ILE A 67 -20.15 -24.82 15.17
C ILE A 67 -21.53 -24.33 14.75
N LEU A 68 -21.71 -23.03 14.58
CA LEU A 68 -23.01 -22.41 14.31
C LEU A 68 -23.38 -22.41 12.82
N GLN A 69 -22.43 -22.65 11.94
CA GLN A 69 -22.54 -22.59 10.47
C GLN A 69 -23.17 -21.27 9.95
N VAL A 70 -23.09 -20.22 10.76
CA VAL A 70 -23.55 -18.87 10.41
C VAL A 70 -22.44 -18.15 9.69
N LYS A 71 -22.75 -17.48 8.59
CA LYS A 71 -21.82 -16.60 7.88
C LYS A 71 -21.82 -15.22 8.54
N ILE A 72 -20.66 -14.73 8.92
CA ILE A 72 -20.47 -13.39 9.47
C ILE A 72 -19.35 -12.72 8.67
N GLU A 73 -19.56 -11.47 8.29
CA GLU A 73 -18.54 -10.64 7.67
C GLU A 73 -17.28 -10.58 8.57
N LEU A 74 -16.11 -10.82 7.96
CA LEU A 74 -14.85 -10.94 8.66
C LEU A 74 -14.56 -9.74 9.58
N THR A 75 -14.73 -8.52 9.09
CA THR A 75 -14.52 -7.29 9.88
C THR A 75 -15.42 -7.23 11.11
N ARG A 76 -16.69 -7.61 11.00
CA ARG A 76 -17.61 -7.66 12.15
C ARG A 76 -17.20 -8.68 13.18
N PHE A 77 -16.76 -9.87 12.73
CA PHE A 77 -16.24 -10.89 13.65
C PHE A 77 -15.06 -10.35 14.47
N PHE A 78 -14.07 -9.71 13.81
CA PHE A 78 -12.90 -9.17 14.51
C PHE A 78 -13.21 -7.97 15.42
N ILE A 79 -14.34 -7.28 15.24
CA ILE A 79 -14.82 -6.25 16.18
C ILE A 79 -15.48 -6.91 17.40
N PHE A 80 -16.42 -7.86 17.19
CA PHE A 80 -17.26 -8.37 18.26
C PHE A 80 -16.60 -9.45 19.10
N ALA A 81 -15.80 -10.35 18.51
CA ALA A 81 -15.18 -11.47 19.22
C ALA A 81 -14.32 -11.04 20.42
N PRO A 82 -13.37 -10.07 20.32
CA PRO A 82 -12.57 -9.64 21.45
C PRO A 82 -13.40 -8.94 22.55
N ILE A 83 -14.44 -8.18 22.17
CA ILE A 83 -15.34 -7.53 23.12
C ILE A 83 -16.12 -8.59 23.92
N LEU A 84 -16.67 -9.59 23.22
CA LEU A 84 -17.40 -10.70 23.83
C LEU A 84 -16.49 -11.52 24.79
N LEU A 85 -15.25 -11.77 24.37
CA LEU A 85 -14.25 -12.45 25.23
C LEU A 85 -14.04 -11.70 26.55
N VAL A 86 -13.84 -10.39 26.52
CA VAL A 86 -13.63 -9.58 27.72
C VAL A 86 -14.87 -9.54 28.60
N LEU A 87 -16.07 -9.43 28.02
CA LEU A 87 -17.34 -9.44 28.77
C LEU A 87 -17.58 -10.76 29.49
N LEU A 88 -17.34 -11.89 28.81
CA LEU A 88 -17.47 -13.21 29.44
C LEU A 88 -16.36 -13.49 30.44
N HIS A 89 -15.16 -12.97 30.21
CA HIS A 89 -14.08 -13.02 31.18
C HIS A 89 -14.45 -12.27 32.46
N LEU A 90 -15.04 -11.07 32.35
CA LEU A 90 -15.58 -10.31 33.50
C LEU A 90 -16.62 -11.15 34.28
N GLY A 91 -17.53 -11.82 33.58
CA GLY A 91 -18.53 -12.71 34.18
C GLY A 91 -17.88 -13.88 34.94
N LEU A 92 -16.91 -14.57 34.31
CA LEU A 92 -16.14 -15.64 34.94
C LEU A 92 -15.39 -15.16 36.18
N MET A 93 -14.70 -14.02 36.06
CA MET A 93 -13.94 -13.44 37.18
C MET A 93 -14.87 -13.08 38.34
N GLY A 94 -16.07 -12.59 38.09
CA GLY A 94 -17.11 -12.36 39.12
C GLY A 94 -17.46 -13.64 39.88
N GLN A 95 -17.65 -14.77 39.18
CA GLN A 95 -17.95 -16.06 39.82
C GLN A 95 -16.74 -16.57 40.59
N LEU A 96 -15.50 -16.47 40.06
CA LEU A 96 -14.29 -16.88 40.74
C LEU A 96 -14.04 -16.06 42.00
N VAL A 97 -14.31 -14.77 42.03
CA VAL A 97 -14.20 -13.91 43.20
C VAL A 97 -15.17 -14.35 44.30
N GLN A 98 -16.43 -14.65 43.95
CA GLN A 98 -17.42 -15.14 44.92
C GLN A 98 -17.00 -16.50 45.49
N LEU A 99 -16.52 -17.42 44.65
CA LEU A 99 -16.00 -18.71 45.04
C LEU A 99 -14.78 -18.54 45.97
N ALA A 100 -13.81 -17.71 45.57
CA ALA A 100 -12.60 -17.46 46.37
C ALA A 100 -12.91 -16.96 47.78
N ARG A 101 -13.85 -16.01 47.94
CA ARG A 101 -14.26 -15.51 49.26
C ARG A 101 -14.82 -16.62 50.13
N LYS A 102 -15.79 -17.38 49.66
CA LYS A 102 -16.40 -18.49 50.42
C LYS A 102 -15.39 -19.55 50.74
N THR A 103 -14.49 -19.89 49.81
CA THR A 103 -13.44 -20.90 49.99
C THR A 103 -12.41 -20.47 51.04
N LEU A 104 -12.05 -19.17 51.09
CA LEU A 104 -11.16 -18.62 52.09
C LEU A 104 -11.79 -18.58 53.49
N GLU A 105 -13.09 -18.23 53.60
CA GLU A 105 -13.85 -18.29 54.85
C GLU A 105 -13.95 -19.74 55.36
N PHE A 106 -14.24 -20.69 54.50
CA PHE A 106 -14.21 -22.13 54.79
C PHE A 106 -12.81 -22.58 55.24
N ALA A 107 -11.76 -22.24 54.54
CA ALA A 107 -10.38 -22.58 54.90
C ALA A 107 -9.99 -22.00 56.23
N ALA A 108 -10.42 -20.79 56.57
CA ALA A 108 -10.18 -20.15 57.87
C ALA A 108 -10.92 -20.87 58.99
N SER A 109 -12.21 -21.23 58.79
CA SER A 109 -13.00 -21.97 59.81
C SER A 109 -12.43 -23.37 60.09
N ILE A 110 -11.97 -24.09 59.07
CA ILE A 110 -11.35 -25.41 59.22
C ILE A 110 -10.01 -25.32 59.93
N ARG A 111 -9.18 -24.32 59.66
CA ARG A 111 -7.91 -24.13 60.37
C ARG A 111 -8.09 -23.97 61.87
N MET A 112 -9.20 -23.43 62.35
CA MET A 112 -9.49 -23.33 63.80
C MET A 112 -9.86 -24.69 64.42
N LEU A 113 -10.30 -25.66 63.58
CA LEU A 113 -10.69 -27.01 64.01
C LEU A 113 -9.54 -28.05 63.84
N GLU A 114 -8.51 -27.72 63.07
CA GLU A 114 -7.36 -28.57 62.83
C GLU A 114 -6.45 -28.54 64.07
N THR A 115 -6.29 -29.71 64.73
CA THR A 115 -5.33 -29.92 65.85
C THR A 115 -3.95 -30.24 65.24
N SER A 116 -2.87 -30.00 66.06
CA SER A 116 -1.48 -30.18 65.62
C SER A 116 -1.12 -31.57 65.08
N ASP A 117 -1.92 -32.59 65.42
CA ASP A 117 -1.70 -33.97 65.00
C ASP A 117 -2.45 -34.44 63.77
N GLN A 118 -3.37 -33.62 63.28
CA GLN A 118 -4.14 -33.93 62.07
C GLN A 118 -3.65 -33.10 60.86
N ARG A 119 -3.02 -33.78 59.90
CA ARG A 119 -2.51 -33.13 58.67
C ARG A 119 -3.61 -32.66 57.69
N THR A 120 -4.81 -33.26 57.74
CA THR A 120 -5.94 -32.91 56.87
C THR A 120 -7.26 -33.19 57.58
N HIS A 121 -8.13 -32.17 57.69
CA HIS A 121 -9.48 -32.32 58.21
C HIS A 121 -10.37 -33.06 57.20
N PRO A 122 -11.23 -34.04 57.59
CA PRO A 122 -12.09 -34.81 56.66
C PRO A 122 -12.96 -33.94 55.72
N LEU A 123 -13.48 -32.82 56.20
CA LEU A 123 -14.30 -31.90 55.39
C LEU A 123 -13.53 -31.30 54.17
N ARG A 124 -12.21 -31.26 54.19
CA ARG A 124 -11.44 -30.87 52.99
C ARG A 124 -11.49 -31.92 51.88
N LEU A 125 -11.79 -33.19 52.22
CA LEU A 125 -11.93 -34.25 51.23
C LEU A 125 -13.31 -34.21 50.51
N GLU A 126 -14.30 -33.58 51.17
CA GLU A 126 -15.64 -33.37 50.59
C GLU A 126 -15.76 -32.09 49.76
N LEU A 127 -14.66 -31.34 49.62
CA LEU A 127 -14.60 -30.13 48.77
C LEU A 127 -14.68 -30.54 47.31
N ASP A 128 -15.50 -29.79 46.54
CA ASP A 128 -15.64 -29.98 45.12
C ASP A 128 -14.31 -30.06 44.37
N ASN A 129 -14.25 -30.87 43.30
CA ASN A 129 -13.03 -31.18 42.55
C ASN A 129 -12.58 -30.05 41.61
N PHE A 130 -13.30 -28.93 41.55
CA PHE A 130 -12.86 -27.81 40.72
C PHE A 130 -11.50 -27.29 41.16
N PHE A 131 -10.54 -27.30 40.25
CA PHE A 131 -9.11 -27.06 40.56
C PHE A 131 -8.88 -25.74 41.30
N PHE A 132 -9.69 -24.70 41.06
CA PHE A 132 -9.57 -23.39 41.71
C PHE A 132 -9.91 -23.47 43.21
N ALA A 133 -11.02 -24.12 43.59
CA ALA A 133 -11.39 -24.35 44.96
C ALA A 133 -10.36 -25.27 45.67
N GLN A 134 -9.90 -26.30 44.96
CA GLN A 134 -8.86 -27.22 45.43
C GLN A 134 -7.48 -26.57 45.64
N ALA A 135 -7.16 -25.53 44.83
CA ALA A 135 -5.91 -24.78 44.99
C ALA A 135 -5.91 -23.91 46.27
N ILE A 136 -7.10 -23.41 46.71
CA ILE A 136 -7.24 -22.51 47.87
C ILE A 136 -7.41 -23.28 49.19
N ALA A 137 -8.31 -24.26 49.24
CA ALA A 137 -8.73 -24.91 50.48
C ALA A 137 -8.66 -26.45 50.46
N GLY A 138 -8.08 -27.04 49.42
CA GLY A 138 -7.93 -28.49 49.28
C GLY A 138 -7.07 -29.13 50.37
N PRO A 139 -7.04 -30.48 50.46
CA PRO A 139 -6.21 -31.22 51.42
C PRO A 139 -4.72 -31.00 51.16
N GLU A 140 -3.88 -31.22 52.18
CA GLU A 140 -2.43 -31.17 52.02
C GLU A 140 -1.94 -32.10 50.90
N ARG A 141 -1.24 -31.54 49.94
CA ARG A 141 -0.73 -32.22 48.74
C ARG A 141 0.78 -32.00 48.60
N SER A 142 1.42 -32.82 47.76
CA SER A 142 2.81 -32.56 47.37
C SER A 142 2.96 -31.19 46.72
N ARG A 143 4.12 -30.56 46.90
CA ARG A 143 4.43 -29.23 46.28
C ARG A 143 4.19 -29.24 44.78
N ILE A 144 4.44 -30.36 44.10
CA ILE A 144 4.25 -30.52 42.64
C ILE A 144 2.78 -30.38 42.28
N VAL A 145 1.86 -31.07 42.99
CA VAL A 145 0.42 -31.00 42.72
C VAL A 145 -0.14 -29.61 43.02
N GLY A 146 0.31 -28.99 44.13
CA GLY A 146 -0.06 -27.60 44.44
C GLY A 146 0.39 -26.63 43.36
N MET A 147 1.63 -26.75 42.88
CA MET A 147 2.17 -25.93 41.79
C MET A 147 1.41 -26.14 40.47
N PHE A 148 1.01 -27.38 40.18
CA PHE A 148 0.20 -27.69 38.99
C PHE A 148 -1.19 -27.03 39.05
N LEU A 149 -1.90 -27.11 40.17
CA LEU A 149 -3.21 -26.52 40.37
C LEU A 149 -3.17 -24.98 40.23
N HIS A 150 -2.17 -24.35 40.88
CA HIS A 150 -1.97 -22.89 40.71
C HIS A 150 -1.55 -22.51 39.30
N GLY A 151 -0.70 -23.32 38.66
CA GLY A 151 -0.29 -23.13 37.27
C GLY A 151 -1.46 -23.22 36.30
N MET A 152 -2.35 -24.20 36.47
CA MET A 152 -3.58 -24.32 35.68
C MET A 152 -4.49 -23.10 35.86
N SER A 153 -4.69 -22.65 37.11
CA SER A 153 -5.50 -21.46 37.40
C SER A 153 -4.93 -20.24 36.71
N TRP A 154 -3.61 -20.01 36.89
CA TRP A 154 -2.96 -18.86 36.25
C TRP A 154 -2.97 -18.93 34.71
N PHE A 155 -2.71 -20.10 34.16
CA PHE A 155 -2.69 -20.28 32.70
C PHE A 155 -4.06 -20.03 32.07
N THR A 156 -5.12 -20.67 32.62
CA THR A 156 -6.46 -20.59 32.00
C THR A 156 -7.18 -19.27 32.26
N VAL A 157 -6.90 -18.62 33.40
CA VAL A 157 -7.60 -17.40 33.81
C VAL A 157 -6.81 -16.13 33.44
N VAL A 158 -5.47 -16.19 33.39
CA VAL A 158 -4.63 -15.01 33.15
C VAL A 158 -3.93 -15.07 31.79
N ALA A 159 -3.13 -16.14 31.57
CA ALA A 159 -2.27 -16.17 30.38
C ALA A 159 -3.05 -16.38 29.08
N MET A 160 -3.97 -17.33 29.06
CA MET A 160 -4.68 -17.73 27.84
C MET A 160 -5.57 -16.63 27.26
N PRO A 161 -6.37 -15.87 28.05
CA PRO A 161 -7.16 -14.73 27.51
C PRO A 161 -6.28 -13.64 26.90
N VAL A 162 -5.20 -13.26 27.60
CA VAL A 162 -4.27 -12.21 27.13
C VAL A 162 -3.58 -12.63 25.83
N VAL A 163 -3.08 -13.88 25.79
CA VAL A 163 -2.43 -14.42 24.58
C VAL A 163 -3.42 -14.52 23.42
N LEU A 164 -4.66 -14.92 23.67
CA LEU A 164 -5.69 -15.00 22.62
C LEU A 164 -6.06 -13.62 22.07
N LEU A 165 -6.24 -12.62 22.94
CA LEU A 165 -6.51 -11.23 22.49
C LEU A 165 -5.35 -10.66 21.67
N LEU A 166 -4.11 -10.91 22.09
CA LEU A 166 -2.92 -10.56 21.31
C LEU A 166 -2.90 -11.29 19.96
N TYR A 167 -3.24 -12.56 19.93
CA TYR A 167 -3.28 -13.35 18.71
C TYR A 167 -4.34 -12.83 17.73
N VAL A 168 -5.56 -12.53 18.21
CA VAL A 168 -6.61 -11.89 17.41
C VAL A 168 -6.12 -10.58 16.79
N GLN A 169 -5.45 -9.75 17.59
CA GLN A 169 -4.89 -8.48 17.13
C GLN A 169 -3.82 -8.68 16.05
N LEU A 170 -2.91 -9.66 16.21
CA LEU A 170 -1.83 -9.92 15.26
C LEU A 170 -2.34 -10.50 13.94
N VAL A 171 -3.32 -11.41 13.98
CA VAL A 171 -3.90 -12.01 12.77
C VAL A 171 -4.65 -10.98 11.94
N PHE A 172 -5.32 -10.01 12.57
CA PHE A 172 -6.05 -8.95 11.86
C PHE A 172 -5.14 -7.79 11.38
N LEU A 173 -3.95 -7.64 11.95
CA LEU A 173 -3.06 -6.50 11.68
C LEU A 173 -2.82 -6.24 10.17
N PRO A 174 -2.64 -7.27 9.30
CA PRO A 174 -2.44 -7.06 7.86
C PRO A 174 -3.62 -6.41 7.12
N TYR A 175 -4.78 -6.30 7.76
CA TYR A 175 -5.94 -5.61 7.18
C TYR A 175 -5.78 -4.08 7.13
N HIS A 176 -4.91 -3.52 8.00
CA HIS A 176 -4.57 -2.09 8.12
C HIS A 176 -5.76 -1.17 8.45
N ASP A 177 -6.75 -1.64 9.20
CA ASP A 177 -7.83 -0.79 9.72
C ASP A 177 -7.47 -0.24 11.10
N VAL A 178 -7.28 1.09 11.17
CA VAL A 178 -6.91 1.80 12.41
C VAL A 178 -8.00 1.68 13.47
N GLY A 179 -9.28 1.77 13.07
CA GLY A 179 -10.40 1.72 14.01
C GLY A 179 -10.52 0.38 14.71
N ILE A 180 -10.49 -0.71 13.94
CA ILE A 180 -10.59 -2.08 14.47
C ILE A 180 -9.34 -2.41 15.30
N THR A 181 -8.15 -1.99 14.87
CA THR A 181 -6.92 -2.19 15.63
C THR A 181 -6.99 -1.50 17.01
N TRP A 182 -7.60 -0.30 17.09
CA TRP A 182 -7.83 0.36 18.38
C TRP A 182 -8.83 -0.40 19.26
N VAL A 183 -9.88 -1.01 18.69
CA VAL A 183 -10.78 -1.90 19.46
C VAL A 183 -9.99 -3.05 20.09
N HIS A 184 -9.10 -3.70 19.34
CA HIS A 184 -8.25 -4.78 19.86
C HIS A 184 -7.30 -4.30 20.97
N ARG A 185 -6.67 -3.14 20.81
CA ARG A 185 -5.81 -2.53 21.84
C ARG A 185 -6.59 -2.24 23.12
N LEU A 186 -7.78 -1.62 22.97
CA LEU A 186 -8.62 -1.25 24.12
C LEU A 186 -9.17 -2.48 24.85
N THR A 187 -9.57 -3.54 24.15
CA THR A 187 -10.05 -4.79 24.74
C THR A 187 -8.95 -5.51 25.50
N LEU A 188 -7.74 -5.56 24.96
CA LEU A 188 -6.58 -6.11 25.64
C LEU A 188 -6.23 -5.33 26.92
N ILE A 189 -6.20 -3.99 26.85
CA ILE A 189 -5.92 -3.14 28.02
C ILE A 189 -7.02 -3.30 29.07
N ALA A 190 -8.28 -3.39 28.64
CA ALA A 190 -9.42 -3.58 29.56
C ALA A 190 -9.34 -4.93 30.27
N ASP A 191 -8.96 -6.01 29.56
CA ASP A 191 -8.82 -7.35 30.15
C ASP A 191 -7.68 -7.40 31.19
N ILE A 192 -6.53 -6.80 30.88
CA ILE A 192 -5.40 -6.72 31.82
C ILE A 192 -5.74 -5.83 33.01
N ALA A 193 -6.43 -4.72 32.81
CA ALA A 193 -6.91 -3.89 33.89
C ALA A 193 -7.87 -4.66 34.80
N LEU A 194 -8.79 -5.45 34.25
CA LEU A 194 -9.69 -6.33 34.98
C LEU A 194 -8.91 -7.34 35.84
N LEU A 195 -7.91 -8.00 35.25
CA LEU A 195 -7.05 -8.96 35.97
C LEU A 195 -6.30 -8.29 37.14
N VAL A 196 -5.73 -7.11 36.94
CA VAL A 196 -5.04 -6.35 37.99
C VAL A 196 -6.00 -5.94 39.11
N PHE A 197 -7.15 -5.40 38.74
CA PHE A 197 -8.17 -4.98 39.72
C PHE A 197 -8.66 -6.14 40.58
N ILE A 198 -8.95 -7.29 39.98
CA ILE A 198 -9.45 -8.46 40.67
C ILE A 198 -8.33 -9.11 41.49
N GLY A 199 -7.09 -9.15 40.98
CA GLY A 199 -5.94 -9.63 41.75
C GLY A 199 -5.73 -8.84 43.04
N VAL A 200 -5.81 -7.51 43.00
CA VAL A 200 -5.72 -6.66 44.21
C VAL A 200 -6.90 -6.89 45.14
N PHE A 201 -8.11 -7.07 44.61
CA PHE A 201 -9.30 -7.33 45.40
C PHE A 201 -9.21 -8.68 46.15
N LEU A 202 -8.78 -9.76 45.49
CA LEU A 202 -8.61 -11.07 46.09
C LEU A 202 -7.53 -11.10 47.16
N TRP A 203 -6.47 -10.28 47.04
CA TRP A 203 -5.41 -10.23 48.07
C TRP A 203 -5.89 -9.61 49.37
N ARG A 204 -6.85 -8.68 49.33
CA ARG A 204 -7.24 -7.91 50.55
C ARG A 204 -8.53 -8.33 51.20
N LEU A 205 -9.37 -9.15 50.58
CA LEU A 205 -10.65 -9.63 51.17
C LEU A 205 -11.58 -8.50 51.71
N GLU A 206 -11.46 -7.27 51.21
CA GLU A 206 -12.28 -6.16 51.66
C GLU A 206 -13.67 -6.19 51.02
N THR A 207 -14.69 -5.63 51.75
CA THR A 207 -16.11 -5.66 51.31
C THR A 207 -16.43 -4.71 50.17
N SER A 208 -15.55 -3.74 49.85
CA SER A 208 -15.74 -2.74 48.82
C SER A 208 -14.53 -2.67 47.91
N PHE A 209 -14.73 -3.01 46.65
CA PHE A 209 -13.73 -2.98 45.56
C PHE A 209 -12.97 -1.66 45.46
N LEU A 210 -13.69 -0.53 45.39
CA LEU A 210 -13.09 0.81 45.26
C LEU A 210 -12.26 1.20 46.47
N ARG A 211 -12.74 0.83 47.68
CA ARG A 211 -12.01 1.11 48.94
C ARG A 211 -10.74 0.24 49.05
N ALA A 212 -10.83 -1.03 48.67
CA ALA A 212 -9.66 -1.94 48.63
C ALA A 212 -8.56 -1.38 47.75
N PHE A 213 -8.93 -0.96 46.56
CA PHE A 213 -8.00 -0.40 45.57
C PHE A 213 -7.37 0.91 46.08
N LEU A 214 -8.18 1.89 46.48
CA LEU A 214 -7.69 3.19 46.95
C LEU A 214 -6.80 3.05 48.20
N ARG A 215 -7.19 2.20 49.14
CA ARG A 215 -6.43 1.98 50.38
C ARG A 215 -5.12 1.27 50.11
N THR A 216 -5.08 0.30 49.18
CA THR A 216 -3.85 -0.35 48.74
C THR A 216 -2.92 0.63 48.03
N SER A 217 -3.46 1.45 47.15
CA SER A 217 -2.69 2.44 46.41
C SER A 217 -2.07 3.50 47.33
N LEU A 218 -2.79 3.92 48.38
CA LEU A 218 -2.28 4.90 49.32
C LEU A 218 -1.27 4.36 50.32
N HIS A 219 -1.40 3.06 50.75
CA HIS A 219 -0.50 2.45 51.74
C HIS A 219 0.71 1.73 51.11
N HIS A 220 0.66 1.37 49.83
CA HIS A 220 1.74 0.71 49.12
C HIS A 220 2.00 1.37 47.74
N PRO A 221 2.57 2.58 47.74
CA PRO A 221 2.79 3.33 46.48
C PRO A 221 3.70 2.59 45.51
N VAL A 222 4.63 1.77 46.00
CA VAL A 222 5.53 0.96 45.15
C VAL A 222 4.76 -0.11 44.38
N SER A 223 3.77 -0.77 45.00
CA SER A 223 2.96 -1.79 44.30
C SER A 223 2.04 -1.12 43.23
N LEU A 224 1.55 0.07 43.53
CA LEU A 224 0.79 0.88 42.54
C LEU A 224 1.66 1.25 41.34
N LEU A 225 2.88 1.76 41.58
CA LEU A 225 3.83 2.09 40.52
C LEU A 225 4.19 0.88 39.67
N LEU A 226 4.42 -0.27 40.29
CA LEU A 226 4.72 -1.51 39.55
C LEU A 226 3.54 -1.99 38.71
N THR A 227 2.30 -1.96 39.25
CA THR A 227 1.11 -2.35 38.47
C THR A 227 0.78 -1.35 37.37
N ALA A 228 0.88 -0.06 37.63
CA ALA A 228 0.72 0.98 36.62
C ALA A 228 1.82 0.86 35.53
N GLY A 229 3.07 0.62 35.96
CA GLY A 229 4.18 0.39 35.04
C GLY A 229 3.99 -0.85 34.19
N ALA A 230 3.48 -1.94 34.74
CA ALA A 230 3.16 -3.15 33.99
C ALA A 230 2.03 -2.92 32.97
N LEU A 231 0.95 -2.20 33.37
CA LEU A 231 -0.13 -1.83 32.45
C LEU A 231 0.38 -0.95 31.29
N VAL A 232 1.19 0.06 31.60
CA VAL A 232 1.82 0.90 30.59
C VAL A 232 2.73 0.11 29.68
N ALA A 233 3.55 -0.80 30.25
CA ALA A 233 4.44 -1.66 29.47
C ALA A 233 3.68 -2.57 28.50
N VAL A 234 2.57 -3.16 28.95
CA VAL A 234 1.73 -3.99 28.06
C VAL A 234 0.99 -3.16 27.03
N ALA A 235 0.50 -1.98 27.39
CA ALA A 235 -0.12 -1.06 26.44
C ALA A 235 0.89 -0.62 25.36
N LEU A 236 2.11 -0.25 25.76
CA LEU A 236 3.20 0.09 24.84
C LEU A 236 3.61 -1.13 24.00
N PHE A 237 3.69 -2.32 24.60
CA PHE A 237 3.97 -3.56 23.89
C PHE A 237 2.89 -3.88 22.85
N SER A 238 1.61 -3.75 23.21
CA SER A 238 0.49 -3.93 22.27
C SER A 238 0.55 -2.94 21.11
N ILE A 239 0.82 -1.66 21.39
CA ILE A 239 0.99 -0.64 20.34
C ILE A 239 2.20 -0.99 19.46
N PHE A 240 3.33 -1.34 20.07
CA PHE A 240 4.57 -1.63 19.34
C PHE A 240 4.47 -2.88 18.46
N VAL A 241 3.85 -3.96 18.95
CA VAL A 241 3.68 -5.23 18.22
C VAL A 241 2.67 -5.11 17.09
N ALA A 242 1.62 -4.30 17.28
CA ALA A 242 0.53 -4.17 16.33
C ALA A 242 0.45 -2.75 15.73
N THR A 243 1.58 -2.20 15.31
CA THR A 243 1.63 -0.90 14.63
C THR A 243 1.36 -1.06 13.13
N ILE A 244 0.36 -0.37 12.62
CA ILE A 244 0.06 -0.28 11.19
C ILE A 244 1.14 0.58 10.51
N PRO A 245 1.62 0.23 9.29
CA PRO A 245 2.59 1.03 8.57
C PRO A 245 2.14 2.50 8.41
N GLY A 246 3.01 3.45 8.78
CA GLY A 246 2.72 4.89 8.71
C GLY A 246 1.85 5.45 9.85
N GLU A 247 1.58 4.68 10.89
CA GLU A 247 0.90 5.17 12.10
C GLU A 247 1.80 6.15 12.88
N ALA A 248 1.19 7.06 13.66
CA ALA A 248 1.92 8.08 14.42
C ALA A 248 2.99 7.51 15.36
N ALA A 249 2.76 6.32 15.91
CA ALA A 249 3.73 5.60 16.73
C ALA A 249 5.02 5.24 15.95
N GLU A 250 4.87 4.81 14.71
CA GLU A 250 6.02 4.53 13.82
C GLU A 250 6.77 5.82 13.44
N GLN A 251 6.02 6.91 13.18
CA GLN A 251 6.61 8.21 12.86
C GLN A 251 7.39 8.83 14.02
N SER A 252 6.99 8.58 15.27
CA SER A 252 7.65 9.12 16.46
C SER A 252 8.99 8.44 16.75
N VAL A 253 9.17 7.18 16.35
CA VAL A 253 10.39 6.39 16.56
C VAL A 253 11.37 6.55 15.39
N ALA A 254 10.91 7.07 14.24
CA ALA A 254 11.75 7.27 13.07
C ALA A 254 12.80 8.35 13.30
N PRO A 255 14.09 8.10 13.00
CA PRO A 255 15.12 9.13 13.04
C PRO A 255 14.78 10.29 12.08
N SER A 256 15.14 11.51 12.48
CA SER A 256 14.75 12.75 11.77
C SER A 256 15.11 12.80 10.28
N GLY A 257 16.13 12.04 9.83
CA GLY A 257 16.52 11.92 8.42
C GLY A 257 15.64 10.99 7.59
N ALA A 258 14.93 10.03 8.21
CA ALA A 258 14.05 9.09 7.52
C ALA A 258 12.68 9.71 7.17
N ARG A 259 12.29 10.81 7.86
CA ARG A 259 11.03 11.53 7.59
C ARG A 259 11.01 12.19 6.21
N GLN A 260 12.18 12.53 5.64
CA GLN A 260 12.28 13.16 4.32
C GLN A 260 12.33 12.17 3.15
N ALA A 261 12.62 10.90 3.40
CA ALA A 261 12.86 9.93 2.33
C ALA A 261 11.59 9.26 1.76
N GLY A 262 10.41 9.47 2.35
CA GLY A 262 9.15 8.87 1.85
C GLY A 262 9.13 7.33 1.79
N ASN A 263 10.25 6.71 2.11
CA ASN A 263 10.45 5.27 2.06
C ASN A 263 10.31 4.69 3.47
N GLY A 264 9.18 4.05 3.78
CA GLY A 264 8.96 3.30 5.02
C GLY A 264 9.98 2.19 5.32
N ARG A 265 11.05 2.12 4.54
CA ARG A 265 12.18 1.19 4.72
C ARG A 265 13.27 1.67 5.68
N GLN A 266 13.24 2.92 6.16
CA GLN A 266 14.36 3.48 6.96
C GLN A 266 13.97 3.88 8.40
N VAL A 267 12.89 3.36 8.96
CA VAL A 267 12.36 3.83 10.25
C VAL A 267 13.26 3.48 11.46
N LEU A 268 14.03 2.43 11.38
CA LEU A 268 14.95 2.03 12.47
C LEU A 268 16.18 1.37 11.84
N GLY A 269 17.28 2.07 11.66
CA GLY A 269 18.50 1.55 11.03
C GLY A 269 18.75 0.05 11.26
N TYR A 270 19.53 -0.59 10.52
CA TYR A 270 19.94 -2.01 10.43
C TYR A 270 19.03 -3.12 11.01
N ALA A 271 18.38 -2.89 12.16
CA ALA A 271 17.49 -3.85 12.81
C ALA A 271 16.13 -4.00 12.09
N VAL A 272 15.79 -3.09 11.18
CA VAL A 272 14.43 -2.89 10.65
C VAL A 272 14.19 -3.50 9.29
N GLN A 273 15.20 -3.94 8.58
CA GLN A 273 14.96 -4.68 7.34
C GLN A 273 14.14 -5.96 7.58
N GLY A 274 14.28 -6.59 8.74
CA GLY A 274 13.43 -7.70 9.19
C GLY A 274 12.08 -7.25 9.78
N PHE A 275 11.99 -6.05 10.34
CA PHE A 275 10.77 -5.51 10.93
C PHE A 275 9.80 -4.86 9.91
N ALA A 276 10.29 -4.41 8.76
CA ALA A 276 9.42 -3.86 7.70
C ALA A 276 8.44 -4.91 7.15
N GLU A 277 8.83 -6.18 7.17
CA GLU A 277 8.04 -7.30 6.65
C GLU A 277 7.29 -8.09 7.73
N GLY A 278 7.65 -7.95 9.03
CA GLY A 278 7.07 -8.74 10.11
C GLY A 278 6.83 -7.95 11.40
N SER A 279 6.07 -8.56 12.31
CA SER A 279 6.01 -8.13 13.71
C SER A 279 7.36 -8.35 14.39
N LEU A 280 7.58 -7.71 15.55
CA LEU A 280 8.76 -7.89 16.42
C LEU A 280 9.15 -9.35 16.67
N LEU A 281 8.19 -10.25 16.62
CA LEU A 281 8.40 -11.67 16.88
C LEU A 281 8.74 -12.49 15.64
N ALA A 282 8.87 -11.87 14.46
CA ALA A 282 9.15 -12.50 13.16
C ALA A 282 8.19 -13.64 12.72
N PHE A 283 7.29 -14.08 13.61
CA PHE A 283 6.32 -15.13 13.35
C PHE A 283 5.02 -14.62 12.70
N PHE A 284 4.76 -13.30 12.76
CA PHE A 284 3.53 -12.70 12.28
C PHE A 284 3.85 -11.58 11.29
N HIS A 285 3.22 -11.63 10.14
CA HIS A 285 3.36 -10.59 9.11
C HIS A 285 2.39 -9.45 9.42
N ARG A 286 2.90 -8.22 9.49
CA ARG A 286 2.05 -7.02 9.65
C ARG A 286 1.44 -6.54 8.33
N ASN A 287 1.90 -7.07 7.20
CA ASN A 287 1.46 -6.72 5.86
C ASN A 287 0.78 -7.91 5.18
N LEU A 288 -0.14 -7.65 4.28
CA LEU A 288 -0.77 -8.69 3.47
C LEU A 288 0.29 -9.43 2.64
N ASN A 289 0.23 -10.75 2.67
CA ASN A 289 1.08 -11.61 1.85
C ASN A 289 0.18 -12.62 1.11
N VAL A 290 -0.12 -12.29 -0.15
CA VAL A 290 -0.93 -13.12 -1.05
C VAL A 290 -0.13 -13.26 -2.33
N THR A 291 0.72 -14.27 -2.39
CA THR A 291 1.59 -14.53 -3.55
C THR A 291 1.15 -15.79 -4.26
N ASP A 292 1.44 -15.88 -5.56
CA ASP A 292 1.17 -17.06 -6.39
C ASP A 292 -0.32 -17.52 -6.32
N THR A 293 -1.25 -16.58 -6.15
CA THR A 293 -2.67 -16.87 -5.91
C THR A 293 -3.52 -16.28 -7.03
N ASP A 294 -4.48 -17.07 -7.51
CA ASP A 294 -5.56 -16.57 -8.36
C ASP A 294 -6.67 -16.02 -7.44
N LEU A 295 -6.86 -14.71 -7.46
CA LEU A 295 -7.90 -14.04 -6.67
C LEU A 295 -9.20 -13.87 -7.44
N VAL A 296 -9.14 -13.91 -8.76
CA VAL A 296 -10.30 -13.72 -9.63
C VAL A 296 -10.92 -15.09 -9.93
N ILE A 297 -11.99 -15.41 -9.24
CA ILE A 297 -12.69 -16.69 -9.34
C ILE A 297 -13.48 -16.79 -10.67
N ASP A 298 -14.09 -15.69 -11.09
CA ASP A 298 -14.88 -15.62 -12.32
C ASP A 298 -14.00 -15.04 -13.45
N LYS A 299 -13.60 -15.90 -14.38
CA LYS A 299 -12.77 -15.51 -15.52
C LYS A 299 -13.55 -14.84 -16.65
N ASP A 300 -14.88 -14.95 -16.63
CA ASP A 300 -15.80 -14.38 -17.62
C ASP A 300 -16.36 -13.01 -17.14
N VAL A 301 -15.45 -12.15 -16.64
CA VAL A 301 -15.85 -10.80 -16.20
C VAL A 301 -16.41 -10.03 -17.38
N THR A 302 -17.64 -9.54 -17.25
CA THR A 302 -18.26 -8.70 -18.27
C THR A 302 -17.41 -7.44 -18.53
N PRO A 303 -17.15 -7.07 -19.78
CA PRO A 303 -16.34 -5.90 -20.09
C PRO A 303 -16.87 -4.64 -19.37
N GLY A 304 -16.01 -3.98 -18.59
CA GLY A 304 -16.35 -2.76 -17.86
C GLY A 304 -16.86 -2.95 -16.44
N GLN A 305 -16.96 -4.19 -15.93
CA GLN A 305 -17.18 -4.44 -14.50
C GLN A 305 -15.88 -4.89 -13.83
N PRO A 306 -15.65 -4.49 -12.57
CA PRO A 306 -14.47 -4.94 -11.84
C PRO A 306 -14.62 -6.39 -11.39
N SER A 307 -13.55 -7.17 -11.49
CA SER A 307 -13.48 -8.55 -11.00
C SER A 307 -13.45 -8.63 -9.48
N LEU A 308 -12.84 -7.64 -8.85
CA LEU A 308 -12.61 -7.56 -7.41
C LEU A 308 -12.65 -6.10 -6.97
N ASN A 309 -13.37 -5.79 -5.89
CA ASN A 309 -13.44 -4.44 -5.34
C ASN A 309 -12.45 -4.26 -4.17
N LEU A 310 -11.39 -3.49 -4.40
CA LEU A 310 -10.37 -3.12 -3.42
C LEU A 310 -10.24 -1.59 -3.29
N ARG A 311 -11.30 -0.85 -3.61
CA ARG A 311 -11.30 0.62 -3.58
C ARG A 311 -10.95 1.16 -2.19
N GLY A 312 -10.04 2.15 -2.18
CA GLY A 312 -9.65 2.85 -0.97
C GLY A 312 -8.95 1.99 0.09
N ARG A 313 -8.60 0.74 -0.22
CA ARG A 313 -7.92 -0.16 0.73
C ARG A 313 -6.50 0.33 1.02
N ASP A 314 -6.10 0.17 2.26
CA ASP A 314 -4.71 0.34 2.67
C ASP A 314 -3.95 -0.98 2.48
N LEU A 315 -3.19 -1.04 1.38
CA LEU A 315 -2.40 -2.19 0.94
C LEU A 315 -0.90 -1.87 0.97
N ARG A 316 -0.49 -0.92 1.81
CA ARG A 316 0.92 -0.54 1.93
C ARG A 316 1.79 -1.74 2.29
N PHE A 317 2.92 -1.87 1.59
CA PHE A 317 3.89 -2.97 1.75
C PHE A 317 3.30 -4.37 1.55
N ALA A 318 2.08 -4.50 1.00
CA ALA A 318 1.51 -5.79 0.66
C ALA A 318 2.36 -6.53 -0.39
N ARG A 319 2.33 -7.85 -0.37
CA ARG A 319 3.01 -8.70 -1.35
C ARG A 319 1.97 -9.45 -2.18
N PHE A 320 1.92 -9.11 -3.45
CA PHE A 320 1.04 -9.70 -4.47
C PHE A 320 1.84 -10.28 -5.63
N ASP A 321 3.06 -10.77 -5.35
CA ASP A 321 3.94 -11.28 -6.38
C ASP A 321 3.28 -12.46 -7.11
N ARG A 322 3.23 -12.40 -8.46
CA ARG A 322 2.59 -13.39 -9.35
C ARG A 322 1.12 -13.67 -9.05
N THR A 323 0.44 -12.77 -8.35
CA THR A 323 -1.00 -12.86 -8.05
C THR A 323 -1.82 -12.36 -9.22
N ASP A 324 -2.93 -13.00 -9.52
CA ASP A 324 -3.85 -12.53 -10.54
C ASP A 324 -4.90 -11.59 -9.93
N LEU A 325 -4.85 -10.33 -10.37
CA LEU A 325 -5.71 -9.20 -10.00
C LEU A 325 -6.31 -8.54 -11.26
N HIS A 326 -6.44 -9.29 -12.36
CA HIS A 326 -6.95 -8.71 -13.60
C HIS A 326 -8.32 -8.04 -13.39
N GLN A 327 -8.49 -6.85 -13.99
CA GLN A 327 -9.69 -6.02 -13.87
C GLN A 327 -10.11 -5.68 -12.43
N ALA A 328 -9.25 -5.85 -11.42
CA ALA A 328 -9.55 -5.42 -10.05
C ALA A 328 -9.72 -3.89 -9.96
N ASP A 329 -10.61 -3.44 -9.09
CA ASP A 329 -10.79 -2.00 -8.81
C ASP A 329 -9.97 -1.60 -7.57
N LEU A 330 -8.84 -0.99 -7.79
CA LEU A 330 -7.92 -0.41 -6.81
C LEU A 330 -8.02 1.13 -6.77
N THR A 331 -9.12 1.71 -7.27
CA THR A 331 -9.32 3.17 -7.28
C THR A 331 -9.18 3.75 -5.88
N GLY A 332 -8.28 4.71 -5.71
CA GLY A 332 -8.00 5.33 -4.41
C GLY A 332 -7.28 4.43 -3.40
N ALA A 333 -6.88 3.20 -3.76
CA ALA A 333 -6.13 2.33 -2.86
C ALA A 333 -4.70 2.83 -2.64
N ASN A 334 -4.15 2.52 -1.47
CA ASN A 334 -2.76 2.83 -1.14
C ASN A 334 -1.90 1.56 -1.18
N LEU A 335 -1.03 1.46 -2.20
CA LEU A 335 -0.09 0.37 -2.43
C LEU A 335 1.38 0.84 -2.23
N ASP A 336 1.63 1.92 -1.50
CA ASP A 336 2.98 2.46 -1.32
C ASP A 336 3.92 1.37 -0.77
N GLY A 337 5.05 1.16 -1.45
CA GLY A 337 6.04 0.14 -1.10
C GLY A 337 5.58 -1.31 -1.32
N ALA A 338 4.42 -1.56 -1.91
CA ALA A 338 3.94 -2.91 -2.20
C ALA A 338 4.81 -3.62 -3.24
N SER A 339 4.82 -4.96 -3.20
CA SER A 339 5.46 -5.82 -4.19
C SER A 339 4.40 -6.52 -5.04
N LEU A 340 4.45 -6.27 -6.35
CA LEU A 340 3.54 -6.85 -7.35
C LEU A 340 4.35 -7.47 -8.51
N VAL A 341 5.51 -8.07 -8.21
CA VAL A 341 6.42 -8.61 -9.20
C VAL A 341 5.75 -9.72 -10.01
N GLY A 342 5.64 -9.52 -11.32
CA GLY A 342 4.99 -10.48 -12.21
C GLY A 342 3.48 -10.64 -12.01
N ALA A 343 2.84 -9.76 -11.25
CA ALA A 343 1.40 -9.82 -11.01
C ALA A 343 0.57 -9.62 -12.28
N GLY A 344 -0.58 -10.26 -12.36
CA GLY A 344 -1.57 -10.12 -13.41
C GLY A 344 -2.51 -8.94 -13.12
N LEU A 345 -2.23 -7.78 -13.70
CA LEU A 345 -2.96 -6.53 -13.48
C LEU A 345 -3.62 -6.02 -14.78
N ARG A 346 -3.86 -6.90 -15.75
CA ARG A 346 -4.47 -6.50 -17.03
C ARG A 346 -5.82 -5.83 -16.81
N GLY A 347 -6.01 -4.64 -17.39
CA GLY A 347 -7.25 -3.89 -17.27
C GLY A 347 -7.61 -3.42 -15.85
N VAL A 348 -6.66 -3.46 -14.90
CA VAL A 348 -6.86 -2.99 -13.51
C VAL A 348 -7.25 -1.50 -13.49
N TRP A 349 -8.06 -1.12 -12.51
CA TRP A 349 -8.44 0.28 -12.27
C TRP A 349 -7.65 0.80 -11.05
N MET A 350 -6.63 1.62 -11.31
CA MET A 350 -5.79 2.28 -10.31
C MET A 350 -5.83 3.81 -10.52
N SER A 351 -6.99 4.35 -10.79
CA SER A 351 -7.17 5.77 -11.11
C SER A 351 -7.60 6.59 -9.88
N CYS A 352 -7.86 7.87 -10.10
CA CYS A 352 -8.53 8.74 -9.14
C CYS A 352 -10.04 8.49 -9.14
N ALA A 353 -10.70 8.67 -8.00
CA ALA A 353 -12.16 8.62 -7.90
C ALA A 353 -12.82 9.74 -8.71
N ASP A 354 -12.20 10.91 -8.75
CA ASP A 354 -12.60 12.06 -9.56
C ASP A 354 -11.36 12.72 -10.19
N LEU A 355 -11.07 12.35 -11.42
CA LEU A 355 -9.95 12.89 -12.18
C LEU A 355 -10.18 14.37 -12.56
N ASN A 356 -11.42 14.76 -12.87
CA ASN A 356 -11.72 16.13 -13.29
C ASN A 356 -11.54 17.12 -12.13
N ALA A 357 -11.98 16.76 -10.94
CA ALA A 357 -11.74 17.55 -9.73
C ALA A 357 -10.24 17.70 -9.42
N LEU A 358 -9.45 16.67 -9.71
CA LEU A 358 -7.99 16.71 -9.57
C LEU A 358 -7.34 17.73 -10.50
N LEU A 359 -7.78 17.77 -11.76
CA LEU A 359 -7.24 18.67 -12.80
C LEU A 359 -7.57 20.14 -12.52
N LEU A 360 -8.66 20.40 -11.81
CA LEU A 360 -9.13 21.75 -11.46
C LEU A 360 -8.56 22.27 -10.11
N SER A 361 -7.96 21.40 -9.31
CA SER A 361 -7.42 21.77 -7.98
C SER A 361 -5.93 21.46 -7.89
N ASP A 362 -5.13 22.43 -7.43
CA ASP A 362 -3.69 22.23 -7.15
C ASP A 362 -3.43 21.28 -5.97
N SER A 363 -4.47 20.90 -5.22
CA SER A 363 -4.33 20.06 -4.03
C SER A 363 -4.86 18.65 -4.27
N ARG A 364 -3.96 17.69 -4.41
CA ARG A 364 -4.30 16.25 -4.39
C ARG A 364 -4.66 15.85 -2.96
N ARG A 365 -5.94 15.63 -2.69
CA ARG A 365 -6.38 15.11 -1.40
C ARG A 365 -5.97 13.64 -1.27
N ALA A 366 -5.29 13.30 -0.18
CA ALA A 366 -4.97 11.91 0.15
C ALA A 366 -6.24 11.04 0.10
N GLY A 367 -6.18 9.90 -0.59
CA GLY A 367 -7.31 8.97 -0.71
C GLY A 367 -8.23 9.16 -1.92
N GLN A 368 -8.05 10.22 -2.74
CA GLN A 368 -8.82 10.38 -3.99
C GLN A 368 -8.21 9.60 -5.17
N CYS A 369 -6.89 9.48 -5.22
CA CYS A 369 -6.18 8.75 -6.26
C CYS A 369 -5.48 7.53 -5.69
N ALA A 370 -5.35 6.48 -6.48
CA ALA A 370 -4.51 5.35 -6.12
C ALA A 370 -3.05 5.79 -6.00
N SER A 371 -2.35 5.26 -4.99
CA SER A 371 -0.94 5.50 -4.73
C SER A 371 -0.18 4.18 -4.67
N ALA A 372 0.98 4.12 -5.34
CA ALA A 372 1.89 2.99 -5.32
C ALA A 372 3.35 3.48 -5.36
N ARG A 373 3.66 4.48 -4.51
CA ARG A 373 4.99 5.09 -4.41
C ARG A 373 6.01 4.06 -3.97
N GLY A 374 7.14 3.98 -4.68
CA GLY A 374 8.19 3.03 -4.39
C GLY A 374 7.78 1.56 -4.51
N ALA A 375 6.59 1.27 -5.04
CA ALA A 375 6.13 -0.08 -5.26
C ALA A 375 6.98 -0.81 -6.31
N ASN A 376 7.09 -2.12 -6.18
CA ASN A 376 7.79 -2.97 -7.13
C ASN A 376 6.79 -3.70 -8.03
N LEU A 377 6.63 -3.19 -9.25
CA LEU A 377 5.78 -3.73 -10.32
C LEU A 377 6.62 -4.38 -11.44
N SER A 378 7.85 -4.76 -11.14
CA SER A 378 8.73 -5.36 -12.16
C SER A 378 8.09 -6.60 -12.78
N LYS A 379 8.09 -6.66 -14.12
CA LYS A 379 7.47 -7.74 -14.91
C LYS A 379 5.97 -7.92 -14.71
N ALA A 380 5.28 -6.96 -14.08
CA ALA A 380 3.82 -7.00 -13.93
C ALA A 380 3.12 -6.87 -15.29
N ARG A 381 1.98 -7.52 -15.45
CA ARG A 381 1.15 -7.46 -16.66
C ARG A 381 0.06 -6.42 -16.47
N LEU A 382 0.30 -5.21 -16.94
CA LEU A 382 -0.52 -4.01 -16.79
C LEU A 382 -1.17 -3.57 -18.12
N ALA A 383 -1.23 -4.45 -19.10
CA ALA A 383 -1.84 -4.10 -20.38
C ALA A 383 -3.27 -3.61 -20.20
N GLU A 384 -3.63 -2.50 -20.90
CA GLU A 384 -4.96 -1.86 -20.84
C GLU A 384 -5.36 -1.34 -19.44
N ALA A 385 -4.41 -1.27 -18.48
CA ALA A 385 -4.68 -0.77 -17.13
C ALA A 385 -5.13 0.70 -17.14
N LYS A 386 -6.13 1.03 -16.31
CA LYS A 386 -6.66 2.38 -16.14
C LYS A 386 -6.00 3.04 -14.94
N MET A 387 -4.95 3.81 -15.17
CA MET A 387 -4.09 4.40 -14.15
C MET A 387 -3.98 5.93 -14.26
N ALA A 388 -4.97 6.57 -14.82
CA ALA A 388 -4.96 8.03 -14.97
C ALA A 388 -4.88 8.73 -13.60
N GLY A 389 -3.90 9.64 -13.44
CA GLY A 389 -3.65 10.37 -12.20
C GLY A 389 -3.03 9.57 -11.05
N VAL A 390 -2.67 8.29 -11.24
CA VAL A 390 -2.03 7.47 -10.22
C VAL A 390 -0.70 8.06 -9.75
N ASP A 391 -0.36 7.86 -8.48
CA ASP A 391 0.93 8.25 -7.92
C ASP A 391 1.87 7.03 -7.85
N LEU A 392 2.82 6.97 -8.78
CA LEU A 392 3.82 5.91 -8.94
C LEU A 392 5.26 6.47 -8.79
N ARG A 393 5.44 7.54 -8.02
CA ARG A 393 6.77 8.10 -7.78
C ARG A 393 7.74 7.04 -7.28
N MET A 394 8.94 6.99 -7.86
CA MET A 394 10.01 6.05 -7.49
C MET A 394 9.60 4.56 -7.62
N ALA A 395 8.49 4.23 -8.27
CA ALA A 395 8.07 2.86 -8.50
C ALA A 395 8.99 2.14 -9.52
N LYS A 396 9.11 0.83 -9.39
CA LYS A 396 9.88 -0.03 -10.30
C LYS A 396 8.92 -0.78 -11.21
N LEU A 397 8.94 -0.44 -12.51
CA LEU A 397 8.15 -1.10 -13.54
C LEU A 397 9.05 -1.78 -14.60
N ASP A 398 10.26 -2.21 -14.18
CA ASP A 398 11.24 -2.79 -15.10
C ASP A 398 10.71 -4.07 -15.74
N GLY A 399 10.71 -4.11 -17.07
CA GLY A 399 10.18 -5.23 -17.84
C GLY A 399 8.66 -5.42 -17.74
N ALA A 400 7.92 -4.46 -17.19
CA ALA A 400 6.46 -4.52 -17.11
C ALA A 400 5.80 -4.39 -18.49
N GLN A 401 4.62 -5.00 -18.64
CA GLN A 401 3.80 -4.96 -19.85
C GLN A 401 2.67 -3.95 -19.64
N LEU A 402 2.78 -2.79 -20.29
CA LEU A 402 1.88 -1.63 -20.13
C LEU A 402 1.25 -1.25 -21.47
N GLU A 403 1.15 -2.18 -22.40
CA GLU A 403 0.58 -1.93 -23.74
C GLU A 403 -0.84 -1.37 -23.61
N GLY A 404 -1.08 -0.22 -24.23
CA GLY A 404 -2.39 0.46 -24.18
C GLY A 404 -2.82 0.96 -22.79
N ALA A 405 -1.94 0.96 -21.79
CA ALA A 405 -2.26 1.47 -20.45
C ALA A 405 -2.55 2.98 -20.47
N GLN A 406 -3.50 3.42 -19.63
CA GLN A 406 -3.93 4.81 -19.52
C GLN A 406 -3.24 5.45 -18.28
N LEU A 407 -2.14 6.17 -18.50
CA LEU A 407 -1.33 6.85 -17.48
C LEU A 407 -1.40 8.38 -17.59
N GLY A 408 -2.41 8.91 -18.29
CA GLY A 408 -2.58 10.35 -18.46
C GLY A 408 -2.56 11.07 -17.09
N HIS A 409 -1.76 12.16 -17.00
CA HIS A 409 -1.57 12.96 -15.78
C HIS A 409 -1.07 12.18 -14.54
N ALA A 410 -0.54 10.97 -14.70
CA ALA A 410 0.07 10.21 -13.61
C ALA A 410 1.34 10.89 -13.07
N ILE A 411 1.65 10.67 -11.77
CA ILE A 411 2.91 11.13 -11.17
C ILE A 411 3.89 9.98 -11.15
N LEU A 412 4.91 10.07 -11.98
CA LEU A 412 5.88 9.02 -12.28
C LEU A 412 7.33 9.49 -12.08
N SER A 413 7.53 10.61 -11.35
CA SER A 413 8.88 11.18 -11.15
C SER A 413 9.80 10.14 -10.51
N GLY A 414 10.96 9.90 -11.12
CA GLY A 414 11.94 8.91 -10.69
C GLY A 414 11.53 7.46 -10.86
N ALA A 415 10.39 7.16 -11.49
CA ALA A 415 9.99 5.79 -11.77
C ALA A 415 10.92 5.11 -12.80
N SER A 416 11.10 3.79 -12.68
CA SER A 416 11.89 2.99 -13.61
C SER A 416 11.01 2.13 -14.50
N PHE A 417 11.16 2.29 -15.81
CA PHE A 417 10.51 1.54 -16.88
C PHE A 417 11.55 0.82 -17.75
N ALA A 418 12.75 0.52 -17.21
CA ALA A 418 13.80 -0.11 -17.99
C ALA A 418 13.29 -1.41 -18.63
N SER A 419 13.47 -1.53 -19.96
CA SER A 419 12.98 -2.66 -20.75
C SER A 419 11.47 -2.92 -20.67
N ALA A 420 10.66 -1.98 -20.21
CA ALA A 420 9.19 -2.09 -20.15
C ALA A 420 8.58 -1.93 -21.55
N ARG A 421 7.36 -2.45 -21.72
CA ARG A 421 6.58 -2.32 -22.96
C ARG A 421 5.40 -1.40 -22.72
N LEU A 422 5.47 -0.21 -23.32
CA LEU A 422 4.43 0.85 -23.23
C LEU A 422 3.84 1.16 -24.62
N ASP A 423 3.82 0.19 -25.51
CA ASP A 423 3.36 0.40 -26.88
C ASP A 423 1.90 0.85 -26.90
N GLY A 424 1.63 1.99 -27.53
CA GLY A 424 0.31 2.61 -27.57
C GLY A 424 -0.21 3.14 -26.24
N ALA A 425 0.59 3.18 -25.18
CA ALA A 425 0.16 3.73 -23.89
C ALA A 425 -0.08 5.24 -23.94
N ASP A 426 -1.00 5.72 -23.12
CA ASP A 426 -1.29 7.15 -22.92
C ASP A 426 -0.58 7.65 -21.67
N LEU A 427 0.45 8.48 -21.83
CA LEU A 427 1.21 9.18 -20.78
C LEU A 427 1.04 10.70 -20.90
N SER A 428 -0.01 11.17 -21.59
CA SER A 428 -0.22 12.60 -21.86
C SER A 428 -0.30 13.40 -20.55
N GLY A 429 0.44 14.50 -20.49
CA GLY A 429 0.53 15.37 -19.31
C GLY A 429 1.11 14.70 -18.05
N ALA A 430 1.69 13.52 -18.12
CA ALA A 430 2.26 12.83 -16.97
C ALA A 430 3.54 13.54 -16.45
N TRP A 431 3.82 13.41 -15.16
CA TRP A 431 5.00 13.95 -14.50
C TRP A 431 6.08 12.86 -14.40
N LEU A 432 7.06 12.91 -15.29
CA LEU A 432 8.06 11.89 -15.53
C LEU A 432 9.50 12.41 -15.28
N HIS A 433 9.65 13.43 -14.43
CA HIS A 433 10.97 14.01 -14.15
C HIS A 433 11.96 12.91 -13.71
N GLY A 434 13.08 12.79 -14.42
CA GLY A 434 14.12 11.82 -14.14
C GLY A 434 13.69 10.35 -14.25
N ALA A 435 12.60 10.06 -14.92
CA ALA A 435 12.15 8.67 -15.14
C ALA A 435 13.11 7.91 -16.07
N ASN A 436 13.22 6.60 -15.90
CA ASN A 436 14.13 5.74 -16.64
C ASN A 436 13.38 4.87 -17.64
N PHE A 437 13.56 5.12 -18.95
CA PHE A 437 13.01 4.35 -20.07
C PHE A 437 14.11 3.65 -20.90
N ILE A 438 15.27 3.37 -20.31
CA ILE A 438 16.38 2.72 -21.02
C ILE A 438 15.90 1.39 -21.63
N VAL A 439 16.08 1.25 -22.96
CA VAL A 439 15.68 0.05 -23.72
C VAL A 439 14.18 -0.25 -23.64
N ALA A 440 13.35 0.69 -23.24
CA ALA A 440 11.88 0.53 -23.22
C ALA A 440 11.28 0.62 -24.63
N SER A 441 10.14 -0.03 -24.83
CA SER A 441 9.31 0.12 -26.02
C SER A 441 8.16 1.09 -25.74
N LEU A 442 8.11 2.20 -26.50
CA LEU A 442 7.08 3.25 -26.41
C LEU A 442 6.48 3.51 -27.80
N GLN A 443 6.43 2.49 -28.64
CA GLN A 443 5.97 2.62 -30.03
C GLN A 443 4.53 3.12 -30.07
N GLY A 444 4.29 4.23 -30.78
CA GLY A 444 2.98 4.84 -30.86
C GLY A 444 2.42 5.37 -29.54
N ALA A 445 3.19 5.44 -28.46
CA ALA A 445 2.75 6.00 -27.18
C ALA A 445 2.48 7.51 -27.28
N ASP A 446 1.60 8.01 -26.43
CA ASP A 446 1.30 9.43 -26.31
C ASP A 446 1.91 10.02 -25.04
N LEU A 447 2.98 10.82 -25.18
CA LEU A 447 3.64 11.57 -24.11
C LEU A 447 3.44 13.09 -24.33
N SER A 448 2.39 13.50 -25.04
CA SER A 448 2.13 14.90 -25.33
C SER A 448 1.98 15.72 -24.07
N GLY A 449 2.72 16.82 -23.93
CA GLY A 449 2.73 17.68 -22.77
C GLY A 449 3.30 17.05 -21.50
N ALA A 450 3.89 15.86 -21.56
CA ALA A 450 4.53 15.22 -20.42
C ALA A 450 5.77 16.00 -19.95
N LYS A 451 6.03 15.96 -18.63
CA LYS A 451 7.20 16.58 -17.98
C LYS A 451 8.31 15.55 -17.82
N LEU A 452 9.24 15.55 -18.77
CA LEU A 452 10.28 14.55 -18.94
C LEU A 452 11.69 15.07 -18.65
N GLU A 453 11.80 16.17 -17.90
CA GLU A 453 13.07 16.81 -17.59
C GLU A 453 14.04 15.81 -16.92
N GLY A 454 15.21 15.65 -17.54
CA GLY A 454 16.24 14.72 -17.09
C GLY A 454 15.87 13.22 -17.19
N ALA A 455 14.85 12.86 -17.97
CA ALA A 455 14.48 11.47 -18.22
C ALA A 455 15.50 10.76 -19.13
N TYR A 456 15.56 9.44 -19.04
CA TYR A 456 16.50 8.59 -19.76
C TYR A 456 15.76 7.72 -20.78
N PHE A 457 16.00 7.96 -22.09
CA PHE A 457 15.45 7.18 -23.22
C PHE A 457 16.55 6.49 -24.04
N THR A 458 17.70 6.25 -23.44
CA THR A 458 18.82 5.60 -24.16
C THR A 458 18.37 4.29 -24.78
N SER A 459 18.52 4.17 -26.11
CA SER A 459 18.12 3.01 -26.91
C SER A 459 16.63 2.64 -26.78
N ALA A 460 15.76 3.57 -26.42
CA ALA A 460 14.31 3.34 -26.40
C ALA A 460 13.73 3.29 -27.80
N ALA A 461 12.77 2.39 -28.02
CA ALA A 461 12.02 2.30 -29.28
C ALA A 461 10.77 3.17 -29.20
N MET A 462 10.73 4.29 -29.94
CA MET A 462 9.67 5.29 -29.84
C MET A 462 8.99 5.58 -31.19
N GLN A 463 9.11 4.70 -32.16
CA GLN A 463 8.57 4.92 -33.50
C GLN A 463 7.09 5.33 -33.47
N GLY A 464 6.77 6.42 -34.14
CA GLY A 464 5.41 6.94 -34.19
C GLY A 464 4.84 7.50 -32.88
N ALA A 465 5.63 7.59 -31.80
CA ALA A 465 5.19 8.20 -30.56
C ALA A 465 4.92 9.71 -30.70
N SER A 466 4.15 10.29 -29.76
CA SER A 466 3.94 11.73 -29.66
C SER A 466 4.62 12.28 -28.40
N LEU A 467 5.48 13.25 -28.59
CA LEU A 467 6.15 14.06 -27.56
C LEU A 467 5.85 15.57 -27.79
N ALA A 468 4.76 15.87 -28.50
CA ALA A 468 4.39 17.25 -28.76
C ALA A 468 4.23 18.03 -27.44
N LEU A 469 4.80 19.24 -27.37
CA LEU A 469 4.76 20.10 -26.19
C LEU A 469 5.44 19.49 -24.93
N ALA A 470 6.14 18.36 -25.04
CA ALA A 470 6.79 17.73 -23.90
C ALA A 470 8.01 18.54 -23.42
N GLY A 471 8.23 18.53 -22.08
CA GLY A 471 9.45 19.07 -21.44
C GLY A 471 10.52 17.99 -21.40
N LEU A 472 11.56 18.13 -22.19
CA LEU A 472 12.66 17.17 -22.34
C LEU A 472 14.02 17.80 -21.99
N GLU A 473 14.01 18.89 -21.23
CA GLU A 473 15.22 19.58 -20.84
C GLU A 473 16.20 18.65 -20.12
N GLY A 474 17.40 18.53 -20.65
CA GLY A 474 18.44 17.66 -20.10
C GLY A 474 18.13 16.15 -20.19
N ALA A 475 17.15 15.74 -20.97
CA ALA A 475 16.84 14.32 -21.18
C ALA A 475 17.89 13.65 -22.07
N SER A 476 18.12 12.35 -21.87
CA SER A 476 18.95 11.53 -22.74
C SER A 476 18.13 10.72 -23.71
N LEU A 477 18.23 11.05 -25.01
CA LEU A 477 17.59 10.35 -26.13
C LEU A 477 18.66 9.63 -26.98
N ARG A 478 19.83 9.34 -26.39
CA ARG A 478 20.95 8.70 -27.08
C ARG A 478 20.54 7.38 -27.70
N ASP A 479 20.87 7.17 -28.96
CA ASP A 479 20.59 5.98 -29.72
C ASP A 479 19.08 5.59 -29.76
N ALA A 480 18.18 6.52 -29.44
CA ALA A 480 16.74 6.28 -29.45
C ALA A 480 16.19 6.16 -30.88
N GLU A 481 15.22 5.27 -31.07
CA GLU A 481 14.53 5.09 -32.36
C GLU A 481 13.32 6.03 -32.43
N LEU A 482 13.53 7.24 -32.99
CA LEU A 482 12.55 8.34 -33.08
C LEU A 482 11.91 8.47 -34.47
N GLU A 483 11.91 7.40 -35.27
CA GLU A 483 11.33 7.46 -36.62
C GLU A 483 9.84 7.76 -36.57
N GLY A 484 9.43 8.77 -37.33
CA GLY A 484 8.03 9.21 -37.41
C GLY A 484 7.47 9.83 -36.11
N VAL A 485 8.29 10.13 -35.13
CA VAL A 485 7.90 10.75 -33.84
C VAL A 485 7.40 12.20 -34.08
N ASN A 486 6.41 12.61 -33.29
CA ASN A 486 5.97 13.98 -33.20
C ASN A 486 6.65 14.69 -31.99
N LEU A 487 7.59 15.60 -32.25
CA LEU A 487 8.29 16.45 -31.30
C LEU A 487 7.90 17.93 -31.46
N ALA A 488 6.78 18.22 -32.12
CA ALA A 488 6.38 19.60 -32.39
C ALA A 488 6.26 20.39 -31.08
N MET A 489 6.91 21.57 -31.02
CA MET A 489 6.95 22.44 -29.85
C MET A 489 7.54 21.81 -28.60
N ALA A 490 8.27 20.68 -28.69
CA ALA A 490 8.95 20.05 -27.57
C ALA A 490 10.13 20.90 -27.10
N ARG A 491 10.40 20.89 -25.79
CA ARG A 491 11.53 21.61 -25.18
C ARG A 491 12.68 20.65 -24.94
N LEU A 492 13.69 20.69 -25.80
CA LEU A 492 14.85 19.80 -25.80
C LEU A 492 16.14 20.50 -25.33
N ALA A 493 16.03 21.62 -24.59
CA ALA A 493 17.22 22.34 -24.16
C ALA A 493 18.17 21.42 -23.36
N GLY A 494 19.43 21.29 -23.82
CA GLY A 494 20.44 20.43 -23.21
C GLY A 494 20.17 18.92 -23.33
N ALA A 495 19.22 18.50 -24.15
CA ALA A 495 18.97 17.07 -24.40
C ALA A 495 20.08 16.44 -25.25
N ASP A 496 20.34 15.14 -25.05
CA ASP A 496 21.31 14.36 -25.83
C ASP A 496 20.57 13.49 -26.86
N LEU A 497 20.66 13.89 -28.16
CA LEU A 497 20.10 13.12 -29.28
C LEU A 497 21.19 12.37 -30.07
N SER A 498 22.40 12.23 -29.53
CA SER A 498 23.50 11.55 -30.22
C SER A 498 23.10 10.13 -30.65
N GLY A 499 23.27 9.77 -31.90
CA GLY A 499 22.88 8.47 -32.46
C GLY A 499 21.38 8.23 -32.64
N ALA A 500 20.51 9.20 -32.29
CA ALA A 500 19.07 9.06 -32.44
C ALA A 500 18.64 8.98 -33.92
N LYS A 501 17.74 8.03 -34.23
CA LYS A 501 17.18 7.84 -35.58
C LYS A 501 15.90 8.67 -35.72
N MET A 502 15.99 9.78 -36.43
CA MET A 502 14.92 10.78 -36.50
C MET A 502 14.23 10.90 -37.87
N GLN A 503 14.36 9.89 -38.71
CA GLN A 503 13.76 9.92 -40.04
C GLN A 503 12.24 10.11 -39.98
N GLY A 504 11.73 11.07 -40.74
CA GLY A 504 10.31 11.41 -40.79
C GLY A 504 9.71 11.97 -39.50
N SER A 505 10.53 12.38 -38.52
CA SER A 505 10.08 13.05 -37.29
C SER A 505 9.53 14.47 -37.57
N ASP A 506 8.75 15.01 -36.65
CA ASP A 506 8.22 16.38 -36.68
C ASP A 506 8.81 17.15 -35.48
N MET A 507 9.69 18.11 -35.77
CA MET A 507 10.33 18.97 -34.75
C MET A 507 9.93 20.45 -34.91
N ARG A 508 8.83 20.74 -35.59
CA ARG A 508 8.40 22.14 -35.82
C ARG A 508 8.29 22.90 -34.51
N GLY A 509 8.98 24.05 -34.43
CA GLY A 509 9.00 24.90 -33.24
C GLY A 509 9.65 24.28 -32.02
N ALA A 510 10.32 23.13 -32.12
CA ALA A 510 11.04 22.53 -31.00
C ALA A 510 12.24 23.41 -30.59
N SER A 511 12.46 23.53 -29.28
CA SER A 511 13.64 24.23 -28.71
C SER A 511 14.80 23.25 -28.51
N VAL A 512 15.93 23.51 -29.17
CA VAL A 512 17.12 22.64 -29.16
C VAL A 512 18.37 23.36 -28.60
N TRP A 513 18.18 24.39 -27.81
CA TRP A 513 19.30 25.14 -27.24
C TRP A 513 20.22 24.22 -26.39
N ARG A 514 21.52 24.22 -26.70
CA ARG A 514 22.53 23.33 -26.09
C ARG A 514 22.23 21.81 -26.22
N ALA A 515 21.27 21.42 -27.03
CA ALA A 515 21.04 20.01 -27.29
C ALA A 515 22.14 19.43 -28.20
N LEU A 516 22.59 18.22 -27.86
CA LEU A 516 23.52 17.48 -28.73
C LEU A 516 22.73 16.95 -29.93
N PRO A 517 23.12 17.29 -31.18
CA PRO A 517 22.42 16.87 -32.37
C PRO A 517 22.60 15.36 -32.65
N PRO A 518 21.73 14.76 -33.46
CA PRO A 518 21.91 13.40 -33.94
C PRO A 518 23.22 13.31 -34.76
N THR A 519 24.17 12.52 -34.28
CA THR A 519 25.50 12.30 -34.91
C THR A 519 25.58 10.88 -35.42
N GLY A 520 26.20 10.68 -36.60
CA GLY A 520 26.30 9.38 -37.25
C GLY A 520 25.65 9.39 -38.64
N GLY A 521 25.77 8.33 -39.43
CA GLY A 521 25.33 8.28 -40.83
C GLY A 521 23.84 8.46 -41.12
N ASP A 522 23.02 8.71 -40.10
CA ASP A 522 21.58 8.90 -40.17
C ASP A 522 21.18 10.38 -39.95
N ILE A 523 21.70 11.30 -40.76
CA ILE A 523 21.14 12.65 -40.85
C ILE A 523 19.62 12.49 -41.03
N PRO A 524 18.77 13.15 -40.25
CA PRO A 524 17.32 12.91 -40.28
C PRO A 524 16.71 13.34 -41.62
N ALA A 525 16.71 12.41 -42.57
CA ALA A 525 15.99 12.60 -43.84
C ALA A 525 14.50 12.68 -43.54
N PHE A 526 13.80 13.61 -44.20
CA PHE A 526 12.36 13.86 -44.03
C PHE A 526 11.94 14.32 -42.62
N ALA A 527 12.86 14.74 -41.70
CA ALA A 527 12.48 15.43 -40.49
C ALA A 527 12.00 16.85 -40.81
N ASP A 528 10.84 17.24 -40.26
CA ASP A 528 10.35 18.61 -40.36
C ASP A 528 10.96 19.42 -39.20
N MET A 529 11.91 20.30 -39.53
CA MET A 529 12.60 21.18 -38.59
C MET A 529 12.24 22.65 -38.77
N ALA A 530 11.08 22.95 -39.38
CA ALA A 530 10.65 24.32 -39.57
C ALA A 530 10.52 25.04 -38.22
N GLN A 531 11.06 26.26 -38.13
CA GLN A 531 10.94 27.13 -36.96
C GLN A 531 11.56 26.52 -35.67
N ILE A 532 12.56 25.64 -35.75
CA ILE A 532 13.24 25.20 -34.55
C ILE A 532 13.88 26.40 -33.82
N VAL A 533 13.82 26.37 -32.48
CA VAL A 533 14.36 27.43 -31.62
C VAL A 533 15.75 27.02 -31.10
N ILE A 534 16.77 27.75 -31.55
CA ILE A 534 18.18 27.48 -31.18
C ILE A 534 18.67 28.43 -30.06
N GLN A 535 17.91 29.50 -29.80
CA GLN A 535 18.19 30.47 -28.76
C GLN A 535 17.88 29.93 -27.38
N PRO A 536 18.50 30.50 -26.31
CA PRO A 536 18.19 30.14 -24.96
C PRO A 536 16.71 30.39 -24.63
N PRO A 537 16.08 29.55 -23.80
CA PRO A 537 14.77 29.83 -23.20
C PRO A 537 14.81 31.15 -22.40
N ALA A 538 13.65 31.78 -22.23
CA ALA A 538 13.53 32.99 -21.45
C ALA A 538 13.84 32.76 -19.97
N GLU A 539 14.33 33.79 -19.24
CA GLU A 539 14.73 33.63 -17.83
C GLU A 539 13.56 33.21 -16.92
N ASP A 540 12.36 33.66 -17.21
CA ASP A 540 11.13 33.29 -16.50
C ASP A 540 10.77 31.82 -16.73
N GLU A 541 10.99 31.24 -17.89
CA GLU A 541 10.82 29.81 -18.18
C GLU A 541 11.79 28.96 -17.37
N TRP A 542 13.09 29.36 -17.30
CA TRP A 542 14.07 28.70 -16.45
C TRP A 542 13.71 28.78 -14.96
N GLY A 543 13.26 29.95 -14.51
CA GLY A 543 12.84 30.17 -13.13
C GLY A 543 11.65 29.26 -12.75
N ALA A 544 10.66 29.19 -13.62
CA ALA A 544 9.49 28.33 -13.43
C ALA A 544 9.85 26.84 -13.41
N LEU A 545 10.72 26.40 -14.32
CA LEU A 545 11.22 25.02 -14.37
C LEU A 545 11.99 24.65 -13.09
N THR A 546 12.95 25.48 -12.70
CA THR A 546 13.75 25.24 -11.49
C THR A 546 12.87 25.21 -10.24
N ALA A 547 11.91 26.13 -10.12
CA ALA A 547 10.96 26.13 -9.00
C ALA A 547 10.10 24.86 -8.96
N THR A 548 9.74 24.31 -10.11
CA THR A 548 8.99 23.06 -10.20
C THR A 548 9.83 21.86 -9.76
N LEU A 549 11.09 21.80 -10.20
CA LEU A 549 11.99 20.69 -9.85
C LEU A 549 12.39 20.70 -8.37
N LEU A 550 12.54 21.87 -7.74
CA LEU A 550 12.81 22.00 -6.31
C LEU A 550 11.64 21.57 -5.42
N ARG A 551 10.42 21.49 -5.96
CA ARG A 551 9.23 21.01 -5.25
C ARG A 551 9.05 19.48 -5.33
N LEU A 552 9.95 18.77 -6.00
CA LEU A 552 9.90 17.30 -6.01
C LEU A 552 10.12 16.78 -4.60
N GLU A 553 9.28 15.85 -4.17
CA GLU A 553 9.36 15.29 -2.81
C GLU A 553 10.63 14.46 -2.58
N ASP A 554 11.20 13.86 -3.63
CA ASP A 554 12.50 13.21 -3.55
C ASP A 554 13.62 14.26 -3.63
N GLY A 555 14.21 14.57 -2.48
CA GLY A 555 15.27 15.57 -2.38
C GLY A 555 16.52 15.22 -3.17
N GLN A 556 16.84 13.93 -3.38
CA GLN A 556 17.99 13.52 -4.20
C GLN A 556 17.71 13.72 -5.69
N LEU A 557 16.52 13.37 -6.15
CA LEU A 557 16.08 13.62 -7.53
C LEU A 557 16.03 15.13 -7.80
N ALA A 558 15.42 15.89 -6.89
CA ALA A 558 15.33 17.35 -6.97
C ALA A 558 16.70 18.01 -7.07
N ALA A 559 17.65 17.64 -6.20
CA ALA A 559 19.01 18.16 -6.20
C ALA A 559 19.72 17.84 -7.51
N ARG A 560 19.68 16.59 -7.97
CA ARG A 560 20.32 16.16 -9.23
C ARG A 560 19.79 16.90 -10.44
N LEU A 561 18.46 17.01 -10.55
CA LEU A 561 17.83 17.73 -11.66
C LEU A 561 18.07 19.23 -11.56
N GLY A 562 18.00 19.80 -10.36
CA GLY A 562 18.32 21.21 -10.12
C GLY A 562 19.75 21.58 -10.52
N GLU A 563 20.73 20.74 -10.17
CA GLU A 563 22.12 20.93 -10.60
C GLU A 563 22.28 20.82 -12.12
N ALA A 564 21.62 19.85 -12.75
CA ALA A 564 21.65 19.70 -14.21
C ALA A 564 21.08 20.95 -14.91
N MET A 565 19.95 21.46 -14.42
CA MET A 565 19.33 22.67 -14.98
C MET A 565 20.16 23.93 -14.70
N ALA A 566 20.77 24.04 -13.51
CA ALA A 566 21.65 25.16 -13.19
C ALA A 566 22.87 25.21 -14.13
N ARG A 567 23.45 24.07 -14.47
CA ARG A 567 24.56 24.02 -15.48
C ARG A 567 24.08 24.43 -16.88
N LEU A 568 22.86 24.07 -17.24
CA LEU A 568 22.27 24.49 -18.53
C LEU A 568 21.98 25.98 -18.55
N SER A 569 21.48 26.56 -17.47
CA SER A 569 21.12 27.98 -17.40
C SER A 569 22.30 28.91 -17.20
N ASP A 570 23.54 28.39 -17.01
CA ASP A 570 24.75 29.21 -16.83
C ASP A 570 25.02 30.08 -18.06
N GLY A 571 24.78 31.38 -17.93
CA GLY A 571 24.97 32.38 -18.99
C GLY A 571 26.42 32.54 -19.47
N ALA A 572 27.41 32.16 -18.62
CA ALA A 572 28.83 32.25 -19.01
C ALA A 572 29.16 31.33 -20.20
N GLN A 573 28.37 30.28 -20.45
CA GLN A 573 28.59 29.36 -21.57
C GLN A 573 27.81 29.74 -22.84
N ASN A 574 26.99 30.80 -22.84
CA ASN A 574 26.21 31.19 -24.02
C ASN A 574 27.09 31.56 -25.20
N GLY A 575 28.21 32.22 -24.96
CA GLY A 575 29.18 32.56 -26.02
C GLY A 575 29.86 31.34 -26.66
N ALA A 576 30.14 30.30 -25.84
CA ALA A 576 30.71 29.04 -26.32
C ALA A 576 29.68 28.24 -27.17
N TRP A 577 28.42 28.26 -26.82
CA TRP A 577 27.35 27.65 -27.61
C TRP A 577 27.21 28.31 -28.98
N ALA A 578 27.21 29.65 -29.04
CA ALA A 578 27.04 30.42 -30.30
C ALA A 578 28.10 30.10 -31.37
N SER A 579 29.25 29.55 -31.00
CA SER A 579 30.33 29.12 -31.90
C SER A 579 30.51 27.60 -31.97
N SER A 580 29.66 26.80 -31.28
CA SER A 580 29.86 25.37 -31.18
C SER A 580 29.58 24.64 -32.48
N PRO A 581 30.25 23.51 -32.76
CA PRO A 581 29.93 22.64 -33.87
C PRO A 581 28.48 22.14 -33.85
N ASP A 582 27.95 21.91 -32.66
CA ASP A 582 26.59 21.38 -32.44
C ASP A 582 25.54 22.43 -32.88
N GLN A 583 25.72 23.70 -32.53
CA GLN A 583 24.82 24.76 -33.01
C GLN A 583 24.89 24.91 -34.53
N GLN A 584 26.08 24.85 -35.08
CA GLN A 584 26.25 24.92 -36.53
C GLN A 584 25.56 23.77 -37.26
N LEU A 585 25.62 22.56 -36.67
CA LEU A 585 24.93 21.40 -37.22
C LEU A 585 23.41 21.56 -37.13
N TRP A 586 22.86 22.04 -36.01
CA TRP A 586 21.44 22.35 -35.88
C TRP A 586 20.99 23.40 -36.92
N GLN A 587 21.77 24.44 -37.14
CA GLN A 587 21.50 25.46 -38.16
C GLN A 587 21.53 24.87 -39.58
N ALA A 588 22.47 23.99 -39.85
CA ALA A 588 22.58 23.31 -41.16
C ALA A 588 21.37 22.37 -41.41
N LEU A 589 20.95 21.61 -40.35
CA LEU A 589 19.78 20.73 -40.42
C LEU A 589 18.47 21.56 -40.65
N ALA A 590 18.29 22.66 -39.93
CA ALA A 590 17.15 23.56 -40.09
C ALA A 590 17.08 24.16 -41.52
N LYS A 591 18.23 24.64 -42.00
CA LYS A 591 18.32 25.20 -43.36
C LYS A 591 18.07 24.14 -44.42
N GLY A 592 18.56 22.90 -44.21
CA GLY A 592 18.28 21.78 -45.12
C GLY A 592 16.78 21.45 -45.16
N ALA A 593 16.10 21.56 -44.00
CA ALA A 593 14.65 21.33 -43.92
C ALA A 593 13.79 22.42 -44.57
N GLU A 594 14.24 23.70 -44.62
CA GLU A 594 13.54 24.78 -45.29
C GLU A 594 13.39 24.52 -46.82
N GLY A 595 14.38 23.86 -47.42
CA GLY A 595 14.33 23.46 -48.86
C GLY A 595 13.40 22.27 -49.15
N LEU A 596 12.88 21.59 -48.13
CA LEU A 596 12.01 20.40 -48.26
C LEU A 596 10.51 20.72 -48.38
N ALA A 597 10.09 21.97 -48.41
CA ALA A 597 8.68 22.38 -48.49
C ALA A 597 8.06 22.24 -49.93
N THR A 598 8.42 21.20 -50.63
CA THR A 598 7.96 20.92 -52.02
C THR A 598 6.95 19.76 -52.05
N ASP A 599 6.19 19.63 -53.13
CA ASP A 599 5.27 18.49 -53.36
C ASP A 599 6.01 17.15 -53.29
N ASP A 600 7.30 17.13 -53.64
CA ASP A 600 8.18 15.96 -53.50
C ASP A 600 8.35 15.55 -52.05
N TYR A 601 8.51 16.50 -51.11
CA TYR A 601 8.59 16.20 -49.69
C TYR A 601 7.30 15.57 -49.14
N LYS A 602 6.13 16.13 -49.51
CA LYS A 602 4.81 15.58 -49.12
C LYS A 602 4.67 14.11 -49.49
N GLY A 603 4.97 13.78 -50.75
CA GLY A 603 4.88 12.41 -51.26
C GLY A 603 5.90 11.46 -50.55
N ARG A 604 7.15 11.90 -50.42
CA ARG A 604 8.23 11.11 -49.82
C ARG A 604 8.00 10.85 -48.32
N LEU A 605 7.54 11.86 -47.57
CA LEU A 605 7.17 11.69 -46.15
C LEU A 605 6.03 10.69 -46.01
N THR A 606 5.00 10.81 -46.81
CA THR A 606 3.82 9.92 -46.77
C THR A 606 4.23 8.47 -47.05
N GLU A 607 5.02 8.27 -48.11
CA GLU A 607 5.51 6.92 -48.42
C GLU A 607 6.45 6.35 -47.35
N TYR A 608 7.32 7.19 -46.76
CA TYR A 608 8.16 6.79 -45.65
C TYR A 608 7.33 6.33 -44.44
N LEU A 609 6.36 7.14 -44.01
CA LEU A 609 5.50 6.81 -42.87
C LEU A 609 4.65 5.55 -43.16
N ALA A 610 4.12 5.42 -44.38
CA ALA A 610 3.40 4.20 -44.77
C ALA A 610 4.29 2.94 -44.69
N ARG A 611 5.53 3.01 -45.19
CA ARG A 611 6.49 1.92 -45.11
C ARG A 611 6.89 1.64 -43.65
N LEU A 612 7.05 2.66 -42.81
CA LEU A 612 7.36 2.51 -41.39
C LEU A 612 6.26 1.71 -40.70
N VAL A 613 5.02 2.15 -40.86
CA VAL A 613 3.85 1.51 -40.20
C VAL A 613 3.63 0.08 -40.67
N CYS A 614 3.76 -0.19 -41.96
CA CYS A 614 3.44 -1.49 -42.54
C CYS A 614 4.58 -2.50 -42.46
N ARG A 615 5.68 -2.22 -41.72
CA ARG A 615 6.74 -3.20 -41.47
C ARG A 615 6.20 -4.36 -40.63
N ALA A 616 6.60 -5.59 -40.98
CA ALA A 616 6.15 -6.81 -40.29
C ALA A 616 6.41 -6.82 -38.77
N ARG A 617 7.42 -6.08 -38.28
CA ARG A 617 7.73 -5.97 -36.87
C ARG A 617 6.72 -5.13 -36.05
N PHE A 618 5.83 -4.39 -36.69
CA PHE A 618 4.83 -3.49 -36.07
C PHE A 618 3.39 -3.98 -36.25
N THR A 619 3.17 -5.28 -36.18
CA THR A 619 1.87 -5.90 -36.43
C THR A 619 0.83 -5.64 -35.34
N ASP A 620 1.25 -5.19 -34.16
CA ASP A 620 0.37 -4.84 -33.04
C ASP A 620 -0.47 -3.54 -33.27
N GLY A 621 -0.13 -2.78 -34.31
CA GLY A 621 -0.86 -1.57 -34.68
C GLY A 621 -0.51 -0.31 -33.84
N ALA A 622 0.38 -0.40 -32.85
CA ALA A 622 0.73 0.75 -32.00
C ALA A 622 1.39 1.88 -32.80
N VAL A 623 2.41 1.57 -33.62
CA VAL A 623 3.06 2.54 -34.50
C VAL A 623 2.07 3.14 -35.49
N ALA A 624 1.18 2.32 -36.06
CA ALA A 624 0.14 2.77 -37.00
C ALA A 624 -0.83 3.75 -36.32
N ALA A 625 -1.25 3.46 -35.11
CA ALA A 625 -2.11 4.34 -34.34
C ALA A 625 -1.44 5.68 -34.01
N GLY A 626 -0.15 5.67 -33.68
CA GLY A 626 0.63 6.87 -33.40
C GLY A 626 0.80 7.75 -34.64
N VAL A 627 1.20 7.14 -35.76
CA VAL A 627 1.32 7.85 -37.07
C VAL A 627 -0.02 8.39 -37.55
N ALA A 628 -1.13 7.65 -37.36
CA ALA A 628 -2.47 8.11 -37.70
C ALA A 628 -2.85 9.33 -36.84
N ARG A 629 -2.61 9.34 -35.53
CA ARG A 629 -2.84 10.52 -34.67
C ARG A 629 -2.01 11.72 -35.14
N ARG A 630 -0.72 11.51 -35.45
CA ARG A 630 0.14 12.56 -36.00
C ARG A 630 -0.42 13.13 -37.34
N ALA A 631 -0.90 12.26 -38.21
CA ALA A 631 -1.44 12.68 -39.51
C ALA A 631 -2.72 13.52 -39.35
N MET A 632 -3.50 13.30 -38.31
CA MET A 632 -4.68 14.11 -37.98
C MET A 632 -4.33 15.39 -37.19
N ALA A 633 -3.11 15.52 -36.69
CA ALA A 633 -2.69 16.70 -35.95
C ALA A 633 -2.55 17.94 -36.87
N PRO A 634 -2.82 19.16 -36.36
CA PRO A 634 -2.66 20.38 -37.14
C PRO A 634 -1.24 20.54 -37.69
N GLY A 635 -1.14 20.95 -38.95
CA GLY A 635 0.13 21.23 -39.65
C GLY A 635 0.87 20.00 -40.16
N PHE A 636 0.27 18.82 -40.19
CA PHE A 636 0.85 17.67 -40.89
C PHE A 636 1.16 17.98 -42.35
N LYS A 637 2.42 17.76 -42.73
CA LYS A 637 2.89 18.09 -44.08
C LYS A 637 2.85 16.92 -45.08
N GLY A 638 2.43 15.73 -44.65
CA GLY A 638 2.22 14.57 -45.50
C GLY A 638 0.86 14.60 -46.22
N ASP A 639 0.63 13.64 -47.12
CA ASP A 639 -0.66 13.42 -47.76
C ASP A 639 -1.50 12.44 -46.92
N MET A 640 -2.39 13.00 -46.06
CA MET A 640 -3.23 12.21 -45.17
C MET A 640 -4.19 11.27 -45.96
N PRO A 641 -4.91 11.68 -47.01
CA PRO A 641 -5.68 10.77 -47.83
C PRO A 641 -4.89 9.60 -48.39
N ALA A 642 -3.69 9.85 -48.93
CA ALA A 642 -2.82 8.79 -49.44
C ALA A 642 -2.33 7.85 -48.31
N LEU A 643 -1.96 8.40 -47.15
CA LEU A 643 -1.57 7.60 -45.99
C LEU A 643 -2.72 6.72 -45.52
N TYR A 644 -3.95 7.24 -45.44
CA TYR A 644 -5.13 6.44 -45.08
C TYR A 644 -5.34 5.25 -46.00
N VAL A 645 -5.23 5.46 -47.32
CA VAL A 645 -5.37 4.40 -48.33
C VAL A 645 -4.33 3.29 -48.09
N ARG A 646 -3.07 3.68 -47.80
CA ARG A 646 -1.99 2.72 -47.50
C ARG A 646 -2.25 1.95 -46.20
N LEU A 647 -2.68 2.62 -45.14
CA LEU A 647 -2.99 2.01 -43.84
C LEU A 647 -4.18 1.05 -43.92
N LYS A 648 -5.14 1.29 -44.78
CA LYS A 648 -6.29 0.41 -45.01
C LYS A 648 -5.97 -0.77 -45.94
N SER A 649 -4.85 -0.74 -46.62
CA SER A 649 -4.47 -1.82 -47.55
C SER A 649 -4.28 -3.14 -46.84
N ALA A 650 -4.73 -4.24 -47.45
CA ALA A 650 -4.47 -5.61 -46.96
C ALA A 650 -2.97 -5.98 -46.90
N GLU A 651 -2.14 -5.25 -47.63
CA GLU A 651 -0.68 -5.40 -47.64
C GLU A 651 -0.04 -4.82 -46.37
N CYS A 652 -0.75 -3.97 -45.62
CA CYS A 652 -0.26 -3.38 -44.39
C CYS A 652 -0.54 -4.31 -43.18
N ALA A 653 0.49 -4.93 -42.62
CA ALA A 653 0.34 -5.87 -41.54
C ALA A 653 -0.36 -5.29 -40.31
N ALA A 654 -0.21 -4.00 -40.05
CA ALA A 654 -0.82 -3.29 -38.93
C ALA A 654 -2.32 -2.96 -39.12
N SER A 655 -2.87 -3.08 -40.34
CA SER A 655 -4.26 -2.66 -40.61
C SER A 655 -5.30 -3.42 -39.80
N ALA A 656 -5.08 -4.73 -39.56
CA ALA A 656 -5.98 -5.58 -38.76
C ALA A 656 -5.95 -5.30 -37.28
N SER A 657 -4.88 -4.69 -36.76
CA SER A 657 -4.66 -4.43 -35.34
C SER A 657 -5.07 -3.02 -34.90
N MET A 658 -5.37 -2.13 -35.87
CA MET A 658 -5.84 -0.77 -35.57
C MET A 658 -7.28 -0.77 -35.05
N SER A 659 -7.56 0.03 -34.03
CA SER A 659 -8.90 0.11 -33.46
C SER A 659 -9.91 0.62 -34.50
N PRO A 660 -11.14 0.07 -34.58
CA PRO A 660 -12.18 0.52 -35.52
C PRO A 660 -12.56 1.98 -35.31
N ARG A 661 -12.41 2.51 -34.09
CA ARG A 661 -12.67 3.93 -33.80
C ARG A 661 -11.65 4.82 -34.48
N LEU A 662 -10.35 4.53 -34.27
CA LEU A 662 -9.27 5.33 -34.89
C LEU A 662 -9.34 5.30 -36.42
N MET A 663 -9.66 4.16 -37.02
CA MET A 663 -9.83 4.04 -38.46
C MET A 663 -10.99 4.89 -38.98
N ARG A 664 -12.11 5.01 -38.24
CA ARG A 664 -13.21 5.91 -38.60
C ARG A 664 -12.81 7.38 -38.49
N GLU A 665 -12.11 7.75 -37.43
CA GLU A 665 -11.62 9.13 -37.23
C GLU A 665 -10.63 9.52 -38.34
N LEU A 666 -9.70 8.63 -38.69
CA LEU A 666 -8.75 8.86 -39.78
C LEU A 666 -9.45 8.95 -41.16
N ALA A 667 -10.46 8.12 -41.39
CA ALA A 667 -11.27 8.18 -42.61
C ALA A 667 -11.97 9.53 -42.75
N ALA A 668 -12.65 9.98 -41.70
CA ALA A 668 -13.35 11.27 -41.69
C ALA A 668 -12.38 12.45 -41.91
N ALA A 669 -11.19 12.38 -41.27
CA ALA A 669 -10.16 13.41 -41.49
C ALA A 669 -9.58 13.38 -42.90
N ALA A 670 -9.40 12.21 -43.52
CA ALA A 670 -8.95 12.05 -44.90
C ALA A 670 -9.97 12.58 -45.91
N ASP A 671 -11.27 12.37 -45.66
CA ASP A 671 -12.35 12.89 -46.50
C ASP A 671 -12.45 14.42 -46.37
N ALA A 672 -12.30 14.98 -45.18
CA ALA A 672 -12.24 16.43 -44.98
C ALA A 672 -11.05 17.07 -45.73
N ALA A 673 -9.88 16.40 -45.69
CA ALA A 673 -8.69 16.87 -46.39
C ALA A 673 -8.79 16.79 -47.95
N ARG A 674 -9.64 15.90 -48.49
CA ARG A 674 -9.92 15.85 -49.94
C ARG A 674 -10.84 16.95 -50.41
N GLY A 675 -11.67 17.49 -49.52
CA GLY A 675 -12.60 18.57 -49.82
C GLY A 675 -11.98 19.99 -49.74
N GLN A 676 -10.75 20.10 -49.26
CA GLN A 676 -9.94 21.32 -49.25
C GLN A 676 -8.96 21.32 -50.42
#